data_ccec4119b03bfd1b846c394b20c51431
#
_entry.id   ccec4119b03bfd1b846c394b20c51431
#
_cell.length_a   1.000
_cell.length_b   1.000
_cell.length_c   1.000
_cell.angle_alpha   90.00
_cell.angle_beta   90.00
_cell.angle_gamma   90.00
#
_symmetry.space_group_name_H-M   'P 1'
#
loop_
_entity.id
_entity.type
_entity.pdbx_description
1 polymer ?
#
loop_
_entity_poly.entity_id
_entity_poly.type
_entity_poly.pdbx_seq_one_letter_code
_entity_poly.pdbx_strand_id
1 'polypeptide(L)'
;MTQTDLQYLFDPRHVAIVGASHTEGKIGYIILNNIIESGYRGRIYPVNPKGGEILGHRVYADIGDVEGEVDLALVVVPASIAVQAVEACARKGVKFAVVITSGFSEIGNIDAEREMVETARKHGMRILGPNVFGLYSAAASINATFGPGNIRPGNIAVISQSGALGIAMIGKTAEENMGLSTIVSIGNKADITEAELLQHLFTDDITDVIFLYIEGLENGREFMDLVKQKPRDMQVVAIKAGKSEVGARAVASHTGSLAGSDKIFDAAFKQAGVLRAETIQEGFNWVTTLAACPEPQGKNVVIITNGGGIGVLAADACEKYGIDLTSDMEMLKKTFQPVVSRFGSYRNPVDLTGQAGGDDYREALERALNEDSIHAVIALYCQAGMTSLQPLKQTIMEIQEQYGDKKPIIYSLFGGEETEAVLDDLTRSGIPAFADVQDAVSALNALYRAYEQRQLQEQEEVDIDEEAIRALLRQVADEGRTQLLGTEAKAVMQAAGLDVPPFRVVRDIEGAIAAAEEIGYPVVMKVVSEDIVHKTDMGGVLLDLDDKNEVMEGYEAIIRNCRKQAPHANIRGVEITKMVDRGVETIIGATTDPSFDKVLMFGLGGIYVEVLKDVAFRVAPVSRREIGKMMREISSFPLLLGVRGESRKDVNAVIDAIYRVGILVDRFPQISELDVNPLVVYEKGTKVLDARINIEVEK
;
A
#
# COMPACT_ATOMS: atom_id res chain seq x y z
N MET A 1 4.54 -2.04 25.72
CA MET A 1 4.44 -0.60 26.06
C MET A 1 2.98 -0.31 26.37
N THR A 2 2.69 0.42 27.45
CA THR A 2 1.32 0.86 27.76
C THR A 2 0.84 1.75 26.64
N GLN A 3 -0.31 1.40 26.03
CA GLN A 3 -0.97 2.17 24.99
C GLN A 3 -1.12 3.62 25.46
N THR A 4 -0.42 4.56 24.83
CA THR A 4 -0.51 5.97 25.16
C THR A 4 -1.83 6.46 24.62
N ASP A 5 -2.71 6.89 25.48
CA ASP A 5 -4.02 7.40 25.09
C ASP A 5 -3.85 8.71 24.32
N LEU A 6 -4.00 8.65 22.96
CA LEU A 6 -3.95 9.84 22.11
C LEU A 6 -5.16 10.77 22.27
N GLN A 7 -6.09 10.44 23.16
CA GLN A 7 -7.28 11.25 23.41
C GLN A 7 -6.93 12.71 23.71
N TYR A 8 -5.89 12.97 24.54
CA TYR A 8 -5.47 14.34 24.87
C TYR A 8 -4.87 15.12 23.67
N LEU A 9 -4.50 14.43 22.59
CA LEU A 9 -4.07 15.08 21.35
C LEU A 9 -5.28 15.53 20.53
N PHE A 10 -6.33 14.71 20.45
CA PHE A 10 -7.50 14.93 19.59
C PHE A 10 -8.70 15.55 20.31
N ASP A 11 -8.81 15.37 21.63
CA ASP A 11 -9.86 15.97 22.48
C ASP A 11 -9.26 16.61 23.74
N PRO A 12 -8.34 17.59 23.58
CA PRO A 12 -7.76 18.31 24.73
C PRO A 12 -8.81 19.21 25.40
N ARG A 13 -8.75 19.35 26.72
CA ARG A 13 -9.57 20.31 27.46
C ARG A 13 -8.84 21.63 27.70
N HIS A 14 -7.52 21.60 27.67
CA HIS A 14 -6.63 22.72 28.01
C HIS A 14 -5.50 22.80 27.00
N VAL A 15 -5.46 23.88 26.21
CA VAL A 15 -4.49 24.07 25.11
C VAL A 15 -3.61 25.30 25.41
N ALA A 16 -2.30 25.12 25.39
CA ALA A 16 -1.34 26.21 25.43
C ALA A 16 -0.74 26.47 24.03
N ILE A 17 -0.52 27.74 23.69
CA ILE A 17 0.15 28.16 22.45
C ILE A 17 1.46 28.86 22.84
N VAL A 18 2.56 28.10 22.85
CA VAL A 18 3.90 28.60 23.21
C VAL A 18 4.52 29.28 22.00
N GLY A 19 4.60 30.59 22.03
CA GLY A 19 4.95 31.44 20.89
C GLY A 19 3.72 32.10 20.25
N ALA A 20 2.62 32.24 20.98
CA ALA A 20 1.47 33.06 20.57
C ALA A 20 1.95 34.47 20.17
N SER A 21 1.35 35.09 19.15
CA SER A 21 1.81 36.35 18.62
C SER A 21 0.74 37.44 18.68
N HIS A 22 1.15 38.66 19.06
CA HIS A 22 0.29 39.84 18.96
C HIS A 22 0.15 40.37 17.52
N THR A 23 1.00 39.89 16.61
CA THR A 23 1.04 40.37 15.24
C THR A 23 0.19 39.47 14.36
N GLU A 24 -0.85 40.08 13.76
CA GLU A 24 -1.70 39.42 12.77
C GLU A 24 -0.84 38.87 11.62
N GLY A 25 -1.22 37.70 11.08
CA GLY A 25 -0.50 37.01 10.01
C GLY A 25 0.74 36.20 10.47
N LYS A 26 1.15 36.29 11.75
CA LYS A 26 2.15 35.38 12.31
C LYS A 26 1.52 34.02 12.66
N ILE A 27 2.26 32.92 12.51
CA ILE A 27 1.75 31.56 12.74
C ILE A 27 1.07 31.44 14.13
N GLY A 28 1.70 31.91 15.20
CA GLY A 28 1.11 31.84 16.55
C GLY A 28 -0.17 32.67 16.74
N TYR A 29 -0.40 33.72 15.91
CA TYR A 29 -1.66 34.45 15.87
C TYR A 29 -2.72 33.67 15.08
N ILE A 30 -2.37 33.15 13.92
CA ILE A 30 -3.25 32.38 13.05
C ILE A 30 -3.80 31.15 13.78
N ILE A 31 -2.94 30.39 14.46
CA ILE A 31 -3.35 29.22 15.23
C ILE A 31 -4.33 29.59 16.36
N LEU A 32 -4.03 30.64 17.11
CA LEU A 32 -4.94 31.11 18.17
C LEU A 32 -6.31 31.52 17.59
N ASN A 33 -6.30 32.28 16.49
CA ASN A 33 -7.53 32.69 15.80
C ASN A 33 -8.31 31.48 15.29
N ASN A 34 -7.67 30.52 14.64
CA ASN A 34 -8.30 29.30 14.12
C ASN A 34 -8.95 28.48 15.24
N ILE A 35 -8.31 28.34 16.40
CA ILE A 35 -8.86 27.62 17.57
C ILE A 35 -10.11 28.34 18.09
N ILE A 36 -10.11 29.67 18.15
CA ILE A 36 -11.27 30.46 18.58
C ILE A 36 -12.41 30.35 17.57
N GLU A 37 -12.12 30.55 16.28
CA GLU A 37 -13.12 30.54 15.21
C GLU A 37 -13.73 29.15 14.97
N SER A 38 -12.97 28.05 15.25
CA SER A 38 -13.50 26.69 15.13
C SER A 38 -14.54 26.35 16.22
N GLY A 39 -14.74 27.21 17.20
CA GLY A 39 -15.70 27.01 18.27
C GLY A 39 -15.22 26.09 19.39
N TYR A 40 -13.91 25.95 19.57
CA TYR A 40 -13.33 25.18 20.65
C TYR A 40 -13.82 25.67 22.02
N ARG A 41 -14.26 24.75 22.88
CA ARG A 41 -14.90 25.07 24.17
C ARG A 41 -13.99 24.91 25.38
N GLY A 42 -12.78 24.39 25.19
CA GLY A 42 -11.78 24.21 26.23
C GLY A 42 -11.09 25.53 26.60
N ARG A 43 -10.14 25.49 27.53
CA ARG A 43 -9.35 26.65 27.92
C ARG A 43 -8.15 26.84 27.02
N ILE A 44 -7.91 28.10 26.64
CA ILE A 44 -6.78 28.49 25.77
C ILE A 44 -5.82 29.35 26.58
N TYR A 45 -4.54 29.00 26.56
CA TYR A 45 -3.47 29.70 27.26
C TYR A 45 -2.41 30.20 26.28
N PRO A 46 -2.53 31.43 25.74
CA PRO A 46 -1.47 32.01 24.93
C PRO A 46 -0.25 32.28 25.79
N VAL A 47 0.95 31.87 25.34
CA VAL A 47 2.22 32.08 26.06
C VAL A 47 3.17 32.89 25.20
N ASN A 48 3.59 34.04 25.67
CA ASN A 48 4.59 34.92 25.06
C ASN A 48 5.26 35.80 26.14
N PRO A 49 6.61 35.92 26.14
CA PRO A 49 7.32 36.74 27.15
C PRO A 49 6.84 38.21 27.28
N LYS A 50 6.18 38.74 26.23
CA LYS A 50 5.64 40.12 26.26
C LYS A 50 4.40 40.29 27.15
N GLY A 51 3.75 39.19 27.55
CA GLY A 51 2.50 39.26 28.31
C GLY A 51 1.38 39.99 27.56
N GLY A 52 0.42 40.54 28.32
CA GLY A 52 -0.69 41.33 27.76
C GLY A 52 -1.91 40.48 27.38
N GLU A 53 -2.56 40.82 26.26
CA GLU A 53 -3.78 40.18 25.78
C GLU A 53 -3.71 39.97 24.28
N ILE A 54 -4.19 38.83 23.75
CA ILE A 54 -4.31 38.52 22.34
C ILE A 54 -5.72 37.97 22.11
N LEU A 55 -6.49 38.54 21.18
CA LEU A 55 -7.85 38.10 20.83
C LEU A 55 -8.75 37.86 22.06
N GLY A 56 -8.68 38.70 23.11
CA GLY A 56 -9.48 38.58 24.32
C GLY A 56 -8.96 37.57 25.33
N HIS A 57 -7.81 36.94 25.09
CA HIS A 57 -7.19 35.97 25.98
C HIS A 57 -5.96 36.56 26.68
N ARG A 58 -5.87 36.37 28.01
CA ARG A 58 -4.67 36.74 28.79
C ARG A 58 -3.47 35.96 28.32
N VAL A 59 -2.35 36.65 28.09
CA VAL A 59 -1.08 36.06 27.69
C VAL A 59 -0.20 35.83 28.91
N TYR A 60 0.30 34.60 29.08
CA TYR A 60 1.24 34.23 30.12
C TYR A 60 2.68 34.46 29.66
N ALA A 61 3.57 34.90 30.53
CA ALA A 61 4.97 35.13 30.15
C ALA A 61 5.74 33.82 29.91
N ASP A 62 5.43 32.82 30.75
CA ASP A 62 5.99 31.47 30.66
C ASP A 62 4.86 30.43 30.83
N ILE A 63 5.02 29.22 30.26
CA ILE A 63 4.03 28.15 30.42
C ILE A 63 3.93 27.69 31.88
N GLY A 64 5.02 27.82 32.64
CA GLY A 64 5.04 27.56 34.08
C GLY A 64 4.07 28.45 34.90
N ASP A 65 3.78 29.68 34.41
CA ASP A 65 2.85 30.62 35.03
C ASP A 65 1.38 30.27 34.84
N VAL A 66 1.07 29.31 33.96
CA VAL A 66 -0.31 28.85 33.72
C VAL A 66 -0.80 28.09 34.94
N GLU A 67 -1.90 28.55 35.52
CA GLU A 67 -2.54 27.87 36.66
C GLU A 67 -3.40 26.69 36.13
N GLY A 68 -3.18 25.49 36.71
CA GLY A 68 -3.90 24.27 36.31
C GLY A 68 -3.16 23.35 35.31
N GLU A 69 -3.89 22.40 34.78
CA GLU A 69 -3.36 21.41 33.82
C GLU A 69 -3.31 21.97 32.40
N VAL A 70 -2.43 21.42 31.60
CA VAL A 70 -2.34 21.64 30.15
C VAL A 70 -2.23 20.30 29.47
N ASP A 71 -3.20 19.95 28.61
CA ASP A 71 -3.23 18.69 27.93
C ASP A 71 -2.36 18.73 26.65
N LEU A 72 -2.49 19.82 25.90
CA LEU A 72 -1.84 20.01 24.60
C LEU A 72 -1.09 21.33 24.55
N ALA A 73 0.19 21.33 24.15
CA ALA A 73 0.96 22.51 23.85
C ALA A 73 1.31 22.60 22.35
N LEU A 74 0.98 23.73 21.74
CA LEU A 74 1.39 24.06 20.36
C LEU A 74 2.67 24.89 20.44
N VAL A 75 3.80 24.34 20.00
CA VAL A 75 5.11 24.98 20.08
C VAL A 75 5.41 25.68 18.77
N VAL A 76 5.40 27.03 18.78
CA VAL A 76 5.52 27.92 17.62
C VAL A 76 6.61 28.96 17.85
N VAL A 77 7.78 28.50 18.21
CA VAL A 77 8.94 29.35 18.51
C VAL A 77 10.08 29.10 17.52
N PRO A 78 11.07 30.01 17.39
CA PRO A 78 12.24 29.74 16.57
C PRO A 78 12.98 28.46 16.98
N ALA A 79 13.57 27.74 16.01
CA ALA A 79 14.27 26.47 16.23
C ALA A 79 15.34 26.55 17.35
N SER A 80 16.04 27.68 17.45
CA SER A 80 17.10 27.90 18.46
C SER A 80 16.65 27.82 19.91
N ILE A 81 15.34 27.95 20.17
CA ILE A 81 14.76 27.89 21.52
C ILE A 81 13.68 26.81 21.64
N ALA A 82 13.43 26.03 20.60
CA ALA A 82 12.34 25.05 20.59
C ALA A 82 12.57 23.89 21.57
N VAL A 83 13.79 23.37 21.69
CA VAL A 83 14.15 22.34 22.69
C VAL A 83 13.85 22.82 24.12
N GLN A 84 14.24 24.05 24.45
CA GLN A 84 13.98 24.65 25.76
C GLN A 84 12.49 24.87 26.02
N ALA A 85 11.73 25.28 24.98
CA ALA A 85 10.28 25.43 25.06
C ALA A 85 9.56 24.10 25.31
N VAL A 86 10.00 23.04 24.63
CA VAL A 86 9.51 21.67 24.83
C VAL A 86 9.85 21.19 26.26
N GLU A 87 11.06 21.45 26.74
CA GLU A 87 11.46 21.14 28.13
C GLU A 87 10.56 21.84 29.16
N ALA A 88 10.25 23.13 28.93
CA ALA A 88 9.35 23.89 29.82
C ALA A 88 7.93 23.27 29.81
N CYS A 89 7.41 22.88 28.64
CA CYS A 89 6.14 22.16 28.52
C CYS A 89 6.17 20.83 29.29
N ALA A 90 7.23 20.07 29.13
CA ALA A 90 7.40 18.77 29.78
C ALA A 90 7.45 18.90 31.32
N ARG A 91 8.19 19.89 31.85
CA ARG A 91 8.25 20.19 33.29
C ARG A 91 6.89 20.66 33.82
N LYS A 92 6.08 21.33 33.02
CA LYS A 92 4.70 21.73 33.37
C LYS A 92 3.76 20.53 33.46
N GLY A 93 4.12 19.39 32.93
CA GLY A 93 3.31 18.17 32.90
C GLY A 93 2.31 18.10 31.74
N VAL A 94 2.61 18.83 30.66
CA VAL A 94 1.86 18.73 29.40
C VAL A 94 1.88 17.27 28.88
N LYS A 95 0.76 16.81 28.37
CA LYS A 95 0.64 15.43 27.88
C LYS A 95 1.18 15.27 26.44
N PHE A 96 0.84 16.21 25.56
CA PHE A 96 1.27 16.23 24.17
C PHE A 96 1.80 17.61 23.75
N ALA A 97 2.90 17.61 23.00
CA ALA A 97 3.40 18.80 22.33
C ALA A 97 3.31 18.62 20.80
N VAL A 98 2.66 19.56 20.12
CA VAL A 98 2.66 19.68 18.66
C VAL A 98 3.72 20.71 18.27
N VAL A 99 4.82 20.26 17.70
CA VAL A 99 5.97 21.12 17.40
C VAL A 99 5.89 21.60 15.94
N ILE A 100 5.35 22.81 15.77
CA ILE A 100 5.18 23.44 14.46
C ILE A 100 6.56 23.79 13.86
N THR A 101 7.51 24.12 14.71
CA THR A 101 8.85 24.58 14.35
C THR A 101 9.59 23.57 13.49
N SER A 102 10.19 24.05 12.39
CA SER A 102 11.15 23.34 11.55
C SER A 102 12.59 23.69 11.92
N GLY A 103 13.59 22.99 11.37
CA GLY A 103 15.01 23.22 11.61
C GLY A 103 15.68 22.06 12.35
N PHE A 104 15.22 20.84 12.13
CA PHE A 104 15.65 19.60 12.78
C PHE A 104 16.19 18.57 11.78
N SER A 105 15.76 17.33 11.80
CA SER A 105 16.32 16.26 10.95
C SER A 105 16.18 16.55 9.44
N GLU A 106 15.18 17.30 9.00
CA GLU A 106 15.00 17.70 7.61
C GLU A 106 16.13 18.62 7.06
N ILE A 107 16.90 19.23 7.95
CA ILE A 107 18.12 19.99 7.61
C ILE A 107 19.40 19.36 8.18
N GLY A 108 19.31 18.10 8.68
CA GLY A 108 20.44 17.36 9.23
C GLY A 108 20.72 17.61 10.72
N ASN A 109 19.88 18.36 11.44
CA ASN A 109 20.02 18.63 12.88
C ASN A 109 19.34 17.54 13.74
N ILE A 110 19.81 16.29 13.55
CA ILE A 110 19.23 15.08 14.16
C ILE A 110 19.44 15.07 15.69
N ASP A 111 20.57 15.56 16.18
CA ASP A 111 20.90 15.52 17.62
C ASP A 111 19.94 16.39 18.43
N ALA A 112 19.59 17.59 17.94
CA ALA A 112 18.63 18.46 18.63
C ALA A 112 17.21 17.86 18.63
N GLU A 113 16.83 17.17 17.56
CA GLU A 113 15.54 16.47 17.50
C GLU A 113 15.49 15.32 18.51
N ARG A 114 16.55 14.53 18.59
CA ARG A 114 16.66 13.43 19.56
C ARG A 114 16.62 13.94 21.00
N GLU A 115 17.40 14.99 21.32
CA GLU A 115 17.40 15.63 22.63
C GLU A 115 15.98 16.10 23.04
N MET A 116 15.26 16.71 22.10
CA MET A 116 13.91 17.20 22.31
C MET A 116 12.95 16.05 22.67
N VAL A 117 12.98 14.94 21.91
CA VAL A 117 12.14 13.75 22.13
C VAL A 117 12.51 13.06 23.45
N GLU A 118 13.79 12.87 23.75
CA GLU A 118 14.25 12.25 24.98
C GLU A 118 13.82 13.09 26.21
N THR A 119 13.93 14.42 26.10
CA THR A 119 13.51 15.34 27.17
C THR A 119 12.00 15.25 27.42
N ALA A 120 11.18 15.23 26.36
CA ALA A 120 9.74 15.06 26.47
C ALA A 120 9.37 13.72 27.14
N ARG A 121 9.95 12.62 26.64
CA ARG A 121 9.67 11.27 27.15
C ARG A 121 10.05 11.07 28.62
N LYS A 122 11.14 11.69 29.09
CA LYS A 122 11.55 11.68 30.54
C LYS A 122 10.47 12.20 31.44
N HIS A 123 9.62 13.10 30.97
CA HIS A 123 8.53 13.70 31.73
C HIS A 123 7.15 13.12 31.41
N GLY A 124 7.09 12.06 30.57
CA GLY A 124 5.85 11.42 30.15
C GLY A 124 5.07 12.20 29.09
N MET A 125 5.69 13.20 28.44
CA MET A 125 5.11 13.95 27.33
C MET A 125 5.45 13.30 25.99
N ARG A 126 4.51 13.30 25.05
CA ARG A 126 4.72 12.82 23.66
C ARG A 126 4.75 13.99 22.69
N ILE A 127 5.39 13.80 21.55
CA ILE A 127 5.58 14.85 20.53
C ILE A 127 4.96 14.44 19.21
N LEU A 128 4.13 15.32 18.64
CA LEU A 128 3.73 15.27 17.23
C LEU A 128 4.63 16.22 16.43
N GLY A 129 5.31 15.71 15.43
CA GLY A 129 6.30 16.44 14.63
C GLY A 129 7.74 16.09 15.02
N PRO A 130 8.68 17.05 14.94
CA PRO A 130 8.56 18.48 14.59
C PRO A 130 8.24 18.73 13.11
N ASN A 131 8.25 20.02 12.70
CA ASN A 131 8.03 20.43 11.31
C ASN A 131 6.62 20.07 10.78
N VAL A 132 5.60 20.41 11.56
CA VAL A 132 4.18 20.14 11.25
C VAL A 132 3.38 21.42 11.04
N PHE A 133 2.24 21.33 10.35
CA PHE A 133 1.30 22.45 10.27
C PHE A 133 0.26 22.47 11.42
N GLY A 134 0.25 21.44 12.24
CA GLY A 134 -0.70 21.24 13.33
C GLY A 134 -1.71 20.13 13.08
N LEU A 135 -2.83 20.21 13.76
CA LEU A 135 -3.95 19.26 13.64
C LEU A 135 -5.31 19.96 13.71
N TYR A 136 -6.32 19.30 13.13
CA TYR A 136 -7.74 19.61 13.33
C TYR A 136 -8.45 18.34 13.85
N SER A 137 -9.39 18.53 14.75
CA SER A 137 -10.27 17.47 15.25
C SER A 137 -11.71 17.99 15.36
N ALA A 138 -12.62 17.34 14.65
CA ALA A 138 -14.05 17.63 14.73
C ALA A 138 -14.64 17.28 16.10
N ALA A 139 -14.16 16.22 16.75
CA ALA A 139 -14.60 15.77 18.06
C ALA A 139 -14.47 16.88 19.12
N ALA A 140 -13.35 17.59 19.13
CA ALA A 140 -13.09 18.72 20.04
C ALA A 140 -13.50 20.08 19.44
N SER A 141 -13.96 20.14 18.21
CA SER A 141 -14.14 21.38 17.45
C SER A 141 -12.91 22.28 17.49
N ILE A 142 -11.71 21.68 17.36
CA ILE A 142 -10.44 22.39 17.44
C ILE A 142 -9.74 22.44 16.09
N ASN A 143 -9.37 23.65 15.65
CA ASN A 143 -8.47 23.86 14.52
C ASN A 143 -7.13 24.42 15.02
N ALA A 144 -6.22 23.55 15.41
CA ALA A 144 -4.88 23.88 15.87
C ALA A 144 -3.85 23.90 14.70
N THR A 145 -4.28 24.30 13.50
CA THR A 145 -3.42 24.45 12.31
C THR A 145 -3.16 25.92 12.00
N PHE A 146 -2.13 26.19 11.20
CA PHE A 146 -1.97 27.52 10.57
C PHE A 146 -2.45 27.54 9.10
N GLY A 147 -3.24 26.54 8.70
CA GLY A 147 -3.92 26.51 7.41
C GLY A 147 -5.21 27.34 7.37
N PRO A 148 -5.97 27.25 6.26
CA PRO A 148 -7.29 27.89 6.13
C PRO A 148 -8.23 27.49 7.29
N GLY A 149 -9.03 28.45 7.78
CA GLY A 149 -9.91 28.27 8.95
C GLY A 149 -11.23 27.55 8.68
N ASN A 150 -11.68 27.48 7.42
CA ASN A 150 -13.01 27.01 7.03
C ASN A 150 -13.06 25.48 6.81
N ILE A 151 -12.71 24.69 7.82
CA ILE A 151 -12.82 23.23 7.77
C ILE A 151 -14.24 22.81 8.15
N ARG A 152 -14.88 22.01 7.29
CA ARG A 152 -16.19 21.45 7.56
C ARG A 152 -16.06 20.15 8.34
N PRO A 153 -16.79 19.92 9.44
CA PRO A 153 -16.86 18.63 10.12
C PRO A 153 -17.48 17.54 9.22
N GLY A 154 -16.96 16.32 9.31
CA GLY A 154 -17.42 15.14 8.58
C GLY A 154 -16.70 13.86 9.04
N ASN A 155 -16.61 12.87 8.15
CA ASN A 155 -16.18 11.50 8.48
C ASN A 155 -14.87 11.06 7.78
N ILE A 156 -14.13 11.98 7.16
CA ILE A 156 -12.87 11.68 6.49
C ILE A 156 -11.72 12.17 7.36
N ALA A 157 -10.78 11.29 7.70
CA ALA A 157 -9.52 11.65 8.35
C ALA A 157 -8.39 11.78 7.31
N VAL A 158 -7.51 12.76 7.49
CA VAL A 158 -6.33 12.97 6.64
C VAL A 158 -5.07 12.94 7.51
N ILE A 159 -4.09 12.09 7.16
CA ILE A 159 -2.76 12.08 7.76
C ILE A 159 -1.74 12.43 6.65
N SER A 160 -0.96 13.49 6.86
CA SER A 160 0.02 13.94 5.87
C SER A 160 1.43 14.00 6.44
N GLN A 161 2.39 13.39 5.74
CA GLN A 161 3.82 13.58 6.01
C GLN A 161 4.34 14.91 5.47
N SER A 162 3.66 15.52 4.47
CA SER A 162 4.03 16.81 3.92
C SER A 162 3.22 17.95 4.55
N GLY A 163 3.92 18.91 5.15
CA GLY A 163 3.29 20.09 5.74
C GLY A 163 2.59 20.96 4.70
N ALA A 164 3.30 21.35 3.64
CA ALA A 164 2.76 22.21 2.61
C ALA A 164 1.58 21.59 1.86
N LEU A 165 1.69 20.30 1.52
CA LEU A 165 0.62 19.58 0.83
C LEU A 165 -0.60 19.40 1.73
N GLY A 166 -0.41 19.12 3.03
CA GLY A 166 -1.51 19.03 3.99
C GLY A 166 -2.30 20.33 4.11
N ILE A 167 -1.62 21.49 4.13
CA ILE A 167 -2.28 22.81 4.10
C ILE A 167 -3.08 23.00 2.79
N ALA A 168 -2.50 22.63 1.65
CA ALA A 168 -3.20 22.69 0.37
C ALA A 168 -4.42 21.77 0.34
N MET A 169 -4.32 20.59 0.95
CA MET A 169 -5.45 19.65 1.12
C MET A 169 -6.56 20.27 1.95
N ILE A 170 -6.28 21.00 3.05
CA ILE A 170 -7.31 21.73 3.80
C ILE A 170 -8.08 22.69 2.90
N GLY A 171 -7.37 23.48 2.09
CA GLY A 171 -8.01 24.39 1.13
C GLY A 171 -8.90 23.66 0.13
N LYS A 172 -8.42 22.55 -0.41
CA LYS A 172 -9.14 21.73 -1.38
C LYS A 172 -10.38 21.06 -0.78
N THR A 173 -10.30 20.55 0.46
CA THR A 173 -11.48 19.98 1.14
C THR A 173 -12.59 21.02 1.34
N ALA A 174 -12.22 22.28 1.62
CA ALA A 174 -13.18 23.36 1.73
C ALA A 174 -13.83 23.71 0.39
N GLU A 175 -13.07 23.71 -0.71
CA GLU A 175 -13.58 23.93 -2.07
C GLU A 175 -14.55 22.83 -2.50
N GLU A 176 -14.19 21.58 -2.28
CA GLU A 176 -15.00 20.39 -2.63
C GLU A 176 -16.08 20.07 -1.57
N ASN A 177 -16.24 20.91 -0.57
CA ASN A 177 -17.20 20.73 0.53
C ASN A 177 -17.06 19.36 1.24
N MET A 178 -15.85 18.81 1.26
CA MET A 178 -15.53 17.56 1.92
C MET A 178 -15.47 17.75 3.44
N GLY A 179 -16.21 16.95 4.19
CA GLY A 179 -16.20 17.00 5.65
C GLY A 179 -15.05 16.19 6.25
N LEU A 180 -14.30 16.81 7.17
CA LEU A 180 -13.19 16.15 7.87
C LEU A 180 -13.57 15.80 9.31
N SER A 181 -13.28 14.58 9.73
CA SER A 181 -13.22 14.20 11.15
C SER A 181 -11.93 14.70 11.79
N THR A 182 -10.83 14.53 11.06
CA THR A 182 -9.49 14.88 11.54
C THR A 182 -8.58 15.23 10.36
N ILE A 183 -7.64 16.17 10.55
CA ILE A 183 -6.45 16.28 9.72
C ILE A 183 -5.23 16.46 10.62
N VAL A 184 -4.18 15.68 10.35
CA VAL A 184 -2.94 15.67 11.13
C VAL A 184 -1.73 15.74 10.21
N SER A 185 -0.80 16.64 10.55
CA SER A 185 0.55 16.61 9.99
C SER A 185 1.48 15.88 10.94
N ILE A 186 2.27 14.93 10.41
CA ILE A 186 3.23 14.19 11.23
C ILE A 186 4.68 14.67 11.07
N GLY A 187 4.96 15.48 10.03
CA GLY A 187 6.28 16.11 9.82
C GLY A 187 7.42 15.10 9.83
N ASN A 188 8.44 15.36 10.65
CA ASN A 188 9.63 14.49 10.75
C ASN A 188 9.39 13.16 11.47
N LYS A 189 8.24 12.95 12.11
CA LYS A 189 7.87 11.70 12.82
C LYS A 189 8.85 11.30 13.93
N ALA A 190 9.38 12.26 14.66
CA ALA A 190 10.41 11.99 15.67
C ALA A 190 9.93 11.14 16.86
N ASP A 191 8.61 11.13 17.13
CA ASP A 191 8.03 10.39 18.26
C ASP A 191 6.72 9.68 17.90
N ILE A 192 5.66 10.40 17.50
CA ILE A 192 4.37 9.83 17.09
C ILE A 192 4.43 9.46 15.62
N THR A 193 4.01 8.23 15.28
CA THR A 193 4.05 7.66 13.94
C THR A 193 2.65 7.55 13.30
N GLU A 194 2.61 7.24 12.00
CA GLU A 194 1.37 6.93 11.28
C GLU A 194 0.62 5.76 11.92
N ALA A 195 1.34 4.75 12.39
CA ALA A 195 0.75 3.55 12.99
C ALA A 195 -0.03 3.88 14.26
N GLU A 196 0.53 4.71 15.14
CA GLU A 196 -0.17 5.13 16.38
C GLU A 196 -1.41 5.98 16.06
N LEU A 197 -1.33 6.88 15.06
CA LEU A 197 -2.47 7.68 14.62
C LEU A 197 -3.58 6.81 14.01
N LEU A 198 -3.22 5.83 13.18
CA LEU A 198 -4.18 4.87 12.63
C LEU A 198 -4.85 4.04 13.71
N GLN A 199 -4.08 3.58 14.71
CA GLN A 199 -4.63 2.82 15.84
C GLN A 199 -5.69 3.63 16.61
N HIS A 200 -5.45 4.92 16.79
CA HIS A 200 -6.44 5.83 17.41
C HIS A 200 -7.67 5.99 16.52
N LEU A 201 -7.49 6.30 15.22
CA LEU A 201 -8.58 6.49 14.29
C LEU A 201 -9.42 5.22 14.06
N PHE A 202 -8.85 4.03 14.23
CA PHE A 202 -9.61 2.77 14.16
C PHE A 202 -10.59 2.57 15.33
N THR A 203 -10.47 3.39 16.37
CA THR A 203 -11.39 3.40 17.51
C THR A 203 -12.26 4.66 17.56
N ASP A 204 -12.15 5.54 16.56
CA ASP A 204 -12.94 6.75 16.43
C ASP A 204 -14.29 6.48 15.77
N ASP A 205 -15.38 6.78 16.46
CA ASP A 205 -16.75 6.55 15.97
C ASP A 205 -17.18 7.53 14.87
N ILE A 206 -16.37 8.54 14.56
CA ILE A 206 -16.70 9.58 13.55
C ILE A 206 -16.07 9.26 12.20
N THR A 207 -14.92 8.60 12.20
CA THR A 207 -14.11 8.39 10.98
C THR A 207 -14.51 7.12 10.23
N ASP A 208 -14.93 7.27 8.97
CA ASP A 208 -15.23 6.15 8.07
C ASP A 208 -14.11 5.88 7.06
N VAL A 209 -13.41 6.93 6.62
CA VAL A 209 -12.37 6.85 5.60
C VAL A 209 -11.13 7.60 6.03
N ILE A 210 -9.96 6.99 5.86
CA ILE A 210 -8.67 7.61 6.16
C ILE A 210 -7.90 7.84 4.86
N PHE A 211 -7.43 9.06 4.65
CA PHE A 211 -6.59 9.45 3.54
C PHE A 211 -5.16 9.72 3.98
N LEU A 212 -4.20 8.96 3.45
CA LEU A 212 -2.80 9.04 3.81
C LEU A 212 -1.97 9.65 2.68
N TYR A 213 -1.15 10.65 2.98
CA TYR A 213 -0.04 11.06 2.12
C TYR A 213 1.27 10.56 2.74
N ILE A 214 1.94 9.62 2.07
CA ILE A 214 3.11 8.92 2.58
C ILE A 214 4.32 9.14 1.67
N GLU A 215 5.44 9.55 2.24
CA GLU A 215 6.75 9.65 1.59
C GLU A 215 7.60 8.40 1.88
N GLY A 216 7.52 7.86 3.10
CA GLY A 216 8.17 6.63 3.54
C GLY A 216 7.57 6.08 4.82
N LEU A 217 7.76 4.78 5.07
CA LEU A 217 7.41 4.09 6.31
C LEU A 217 8.68 3.53 6.94
N GLU A 218 8.92 3.81 8.20
CA GLU A 218 10.06 3.24 8.94
C GLU A 218 9.78 1.80 9.33
N ASN A 219 8.56 1.51 9.79
CA ASN A 219 8.10 0.18 10.14
C ASN A 219 6.86 -0.18 9.30
N GLY A 220 7.09 -0.48 8.03
CA GLY A 220 6.03 -0.83 7.07
C GLY A 220 5.33 -2.13 7.43
N ARG A 221 6.02 -3.06 8.12
CA ARG A 221 5.43 -4.31 8.60
C ARG A 221 4.36 -4.05 9.68
N GLU A 222 4.69 -3.27 10.70
CA GLU A 222 3.73 -2.87 11.74
C GLU A 222 2.53 -2.14 11.16
N PHE A 223 2.79 -1.22 10.22
CA PHE A 223 1.74 -0.52 9.48
C PHE A 223 0.79 -1.50 8.77
N MET A 224 1.33 -2.49 8.04
CA MET A 224 0.52 -3.50 7.34
C MET A 224 -0.33 -4.33 8.31
N ASP A 225 0.28 -4.79 9.39
CA ASP A 225 -0.41 -5.65 10.36
C ASP A 225 -1.50 -4.88 11.11
N LEU A 226 -1.29 -3.60 11.36
CA LEU A 226 -2.29 -2.71 11.92
C LEU A 226 -3.46 -2.46 10.94
N VAL A 227 -3.16 -2.11 9.68
CA VAL A 227 -4.21 -1.86 8.69
C VAL A 227 -5.08 -3.09 8.43
N LYS A 228 -4.52 -4.30 8.51
CA LYS A 228 -5.31 -5.55 8.43
C LYS A 228 -6.32 -5.70 9.58
N GLN A 229 -6.08 -5.05 10.72
CA GLN A 229 -6.94 -5.07 11.91
C GLN A 229 -7.97 -3.93 11.94
N LYS A 230 -7.97 -3.05 10.93
CA LYS A 230 -8.93 -1.94 10.83
C LYS A 230 -10.39 -2.40 10.95
N PRO A 231 -11.31 -1.56 11.45
CA PRO A 231 -12.74 -1.85 11.41
C PRO A 231 -13.20 -2.23 10.01
N ARG A 232 -14.14 -3.16 9.94
CA ARG A 232 -14.58 -3.75 8.66
C ARG A 232 -15.11 -2.70 7.68
N ASP A 233 -15.79 -1.69 8.20
CA ASP A 233 -16.46 -0.66 7.40
C ASP A 233 -15.54 0.55 7.10
N MET A 234 -14.41 0.66 7.80
CA MET A 234 -13.43 1.73 7.59
C MET A 234 -12.55 1.43 6.37
N GLN A 235 -12.28 2.46 5.56
CA GLN A 235 -11.40 2.35 4.40
C GLN A 235 -10.15 3.20 4.55
N VAL A 236 -9.04 2.71 3.99
CA VAL A 236 -7.76 3.43 3.97
C VAL A 236 -7.33 3.64 2.53
N VAL A 237 -7.22 4.91 2.14
CA VAL A 237 -6.70 5.34 0.83
C VAL A 237 -5.34 5.98 1.05
N ALA A 238 -4.37 5.72 0.18
CA ALA A 238 -3.04 6.29 0.30
C ALA A 238 -2.50 6.79 -1.04
N ILE A 239 -1.76 7.91 -0.97
CA ILE A 239 -0.83 8.33 -2.01
C ILE A 239 0.58 8.09 -1.50
N LYS A 240 1.39 7.37 -2.29
CA LYS A 240 2.80 7.17 -2.03
C LYS A 240 3.63 8.05 -2.98
N ALA A 241 4.34 9.01 -2.42
CA ALA A 241 5.28 9.83 -3.15
C ALA A 241 6.60 9.08 -3.43
N GLY A 242 7.35 9.52 -4.44
CA GLY A 242 8.65 8.90 -4.79
C GLY A 242 8.52 7.58 -5.54
N LYS A 243 7.57 7.47 -6.48
CA LYS A 243 7.34 6.28 -7.32
C LYS A 243 8.48 5.99 -8.30
N SER A 244 9.04 7.04 -8.92
CA SER A 244 10.15 6.91 -9.86
C SER A 244 11.50 7.03 -9.14
N GLU A 245 12.58 6.57 -9.77
CA GLU A 245 13.93 6.74 -9.24
C GLU A 245 14.28 8.22 -8.98
N VAL A 246 13.80 9.12 -9.84
CA VAL A 246 13.99 10.57 -9.65
C VAL A 246 13.19 11.05 -8.45
N GLY A 247 11.92 10.63 -8.33
CA GLY A 247 11.06 10.94 -7.20
C GLY A 247 11.60 10.37 -5.89
N ALA A 248 12.10 9.14 -5.90
CA ALA A 248 12.71 8.51 -4.71
C ALA A 248 13.94 9.30 -4.21
N ARG A 249 14.82 9.77 -5.13
CA ARG A 249 15.93 10.65 -4.77
C ARG A 249 15.46 12.00 -4.20
N ALA A 250 14.38 12.56 -4.75
CA ALA A 250 13.81 13.80 -4.23
C ALA A 250 13.27 13.62 -2.80
N VAL A 251 12.55 12.53 -2.52
CA VAL A 251 12.07 12.18 -1.16
C VAL A 251 13.25 12.01 -0.21
N ALA A 252 14.27 11.23 -0.58
CA ALA A 252 15.45 11.01 0.25
C ALA A 252 16.20 12.31 0.60
N SER A 253 16.25 13.26 -0.34
CA SER A 253 16.83 14.59 -0.11
C SER A 253 15.99 15.47 0.81
N HIS A 254 14.66 15.27 0.83
CA HIS A 254 13.71 16.08 1.59
C HIS A 254 13.50 15.57 3.01
N THR A 255 13.44 14.25 3.19
CA THR A 255 13.10 13.64 4.49
C THR A 255 14.27 12.93 5.18
N GLY A 256 15.43 12.79 4.48
CA GLY A 256 16.57 12.03 4.97
C GLY A 256 16.33 10.50 5.04
N SER A 257 15.17 10.02 4.65
CA SER A 257 14.82 8.60 4.67
C SER A 257 15.09 7.93 3.32
N LEU A 258 15.57 6.67 3.34
CA LEU A 258 15.66 5.84 2.14
C LEU A 258 14.24 5.52 1.65
N ALA A 259 13.88 5.97 0.44
CA ALA A 259 12.68 5.53 -0.22
C ALA A 259 12.84 4.07 -0.64
N GLY A 260 12.07 3.15 -0.07
CA GLY A 260 12.01 1.75 -0.49
C GLY A 260 11.51 1.60 -1.93
N SER A 261 11.64 0.40 -2.51
CA SER A 261 11.15 0.10 -3.85
C SER A 261 9.64 0.35 -3.97
N ASP A 262 9.22 1.15 -4.95
CA ASP A 262 7.80 1.45 -5.18
C ASP A 262 6.95 0.20 -5.44
N LYS A 263 7.51 -0.81 -6.11
CA LYS A 263 6.86 -2.11 -6.33
C LYS A 263 6.58 -2.85 -5.02
N ILE A 264 7.47 -2.73 -4.02
CA ILE A 264 7.28 -3.34 -2.71
C ILE A 264 6.19 -2.60 -1.94
N PHE A 265 6.17 -1.27 -1.97
CA PHE A 265 5.08 -0.47 -1.39
C PHE A 265 3.73 -0.81 -2.02
N ASP A 266 3.65 -0.94 -3.35
CA ASP A 266 2.43 -1.33 -4.04
C ASP A 266 1.93 -2.72 -3.60
N ALA A 267 2.84 -3.69 -3.52
CA ALA A 267 2.53 -5.03 -3.03
C ALA A 267 2.06 -5.02 -1.57
N ALA A 268 2.75 -4.28 -0.69
CA ALA A 268 2.43 -4.14 0.73
C ALA A 268 1.05 -3.50 0.92
N PHE A 269 0.74 -2.43 0.20
CA PHE A 269 -0.55 -1.74 0.28
C PHE A 269 -1.69 -2.63 -0.21
N LYS A 270 -1.54 -3.29 -1.36
CA LYS A 270 -2.51 -4.28 -1.86
C LYS A 270 -2.77 -5.38 -0.83
N GLN A 271 -1.71 -5.91 -0.23
CA GLN A 271 -1.79 -7.01 0.74
C GLN A 271 -2.38 -6.58 2.09
N ALA A 272 -2.16 -5.33 2.50
CA ALA A 272 -2.73 -4.76 3.72
C ALA A 272 -4.18 -4.29 3.55
N GLY A 273 -4.65 -4.15 2.31
CA GLY A 273 -5.98 -3.60 2.05
C GLY A 273 -6.02 -2.07 2.00
N VAL A 274 -4.90 -1.43 1.65
CA VAL A 274 -4.82 0.00 1.37
C VAL A 274 -5.14 0.25 -0.10
N LEU A 275 -6.06 1.16 -0.37
CA LEU A 275 -6.38 1.61 -1.72
C LEU A 275 -5.36 2.67 -2.14
N ARG A 276 -4.49 2.33 -3.08
CA ARG A 276 -3.44 3.25 -3.55
C ARG A 276 -3.94 4.09 -4.71
N ALA A 277 -4.05 5.39 -4.52
CA ALA A 277 -4.36 6.37 -5.56
C ALA A 277 -3.10 6.84 -6.30
N GLU A 278 -3.25 7.14 -7.59
CA GLU A 278 -2.15 7.60 -8.45
C GLU A 278 -1.92 9.10 -8.37
N THR A 279 -2.99 9.87 -8.17
CA THR A 279 -2.97 11.33 -8.09
C THR A 279 -3.74 11.81 -6.86
N ILE A 280 -3.48 13.06 -6.46
CA ILE A 280 -4.20 13.70 -5.35
C ILE A 280 -5.69 13.78 -5.66
N GLN A 281 -6.06 14.18 -6.88
CA GLN A 281 -7.46 14.28 -7.28
C GLN A 281 -8.16 12.92 -7.25
N GLU A 282 -7.52 11.86 -7.75
CA GLU A 282 -8.06 10.51 -7.65
C GLU A 282 -8.26 10.09 -6.19
N GLY A 283 -7.29 10.40 -5.31
CA GLY A 283 -7.42 10.15 -3.88
C GLY A 283 -8.64 10.87 -3.26
N PHE A 284 -8.84 12.14 -3.59
CA PHE A 284 -10.01 12.90 -3.15
C PHE A 284 -11.31 12.30 -3.69
N ASN A 285 -11.38 11.99 -4.98
CA ASN A 285 -12.54 11.36 -5.60
C ASN A 285 -12.90 10.03 -4.90
N TRP A 286 -11.89 9.21 -4.56
CA TRP A 286 -12.09 7.94 -3.88
C TRP A 286 -12.58 8.11 -2.45
N VAL A 287 -11.93 8.96 -1.64
CA VAL A 287 -12.33 9.11 -0.22
C VAL A 287 -13.73 9.71 -0.10
N THR A 288 -14.10 10.65 -0.99
CA THR A 288 -15.45 11.24 -1.02
C THR A 288 -16.49 10.19 -1.38
N THR A 289 -16.20 9.36 -2.39
CA THR A 289 -17.10 8.29 -2.83
C THR A 289 -17.25 7.20 -1.79
N LEU A 290 -16.14 6.75 -1.18
CA LEU A 290 -16.13 5.74 -0.12
C LEU A 290 -16.88 6.21 1.15
N ALA A 291 -16.84 7.53 1.44
CA ALA A 291 -17.55 8.12 2.56
C ALA A 291 -19.03 8.34 2.32
N ALA A 292 -19.45 8.47 1.03
CA ALA A 292 -20.81 8.83 0.66
C ALA A 292 -21.65 7.65 0.13
N CYS A 293 -21.03 6.58 -0.37
CA CYS A 293 -21.73 5.46 -1.00
C CYS A 293 -21.76 4.22 -0.12
N PRO A 294 -22.84 3.45 -0.14
CA PRO A 294 -22.88 2.13 0.45
C PRO A 294 -21.98 1.13 -0.30
N GLU A 295 -21.67 0.04 0.34
CA GLU A 295 -20.93 -1.06 -0.28
C GLU A 295 -21.77 -1.74 -1.39
N PRO A 296 -21.17 -2.05 -2.57
CA PRO A 296 -21.86 -2.81 -3.60
C PRO A 296 -22.15 -4.24 -3.13
N GLN A 297 -23.36 -4.74 -3.39
CA GLN A 297 -23.79 -6.08 -2.96
C GLN A 297 -23.37 -7.19 -3.94
N GLY A 298 -22.72 -6.84 -5.04
CA GLY A 298 -22.25 -7.75 -6.08
C GLY A 298 -21.59 -6.99 -7.22
N LYS A 299 -21.29 -7.66 -8.34
CA LYS A 299 -20.44 -7.10 -9.40
C LYS A 299 -21.17 -6.51 -10.61
N ASN A 300 -22.48 -6.72 -10.76
CA ASN A 300 -23.22 -6.30 -11.94
C ASN A 300 -23.48 -4.78 -11.94
N VAL A 301 -22.88 -4.08 -12.88
CA VAL A 301 -23.04 -2.64 -13.07
C VAL A 301 -23.83 -2.33 -14.31
N VAL A 302 -24.68 -1.30 -14.25
CA VAL A 302 -25.39 -0.75 -15.38
C VAL A 302 -24.96 0.70 -15.59
N ILE A 303 -24.72 1.06 -16.85
CA ILE A 303 -24.52 2.44 -17.28
C ILE A 303 -25.84 2.93 -17.86
N ILE A 304 -26.31 4.10 -17.39
CA ILE A 304 -27.48 4.81 -17.92
C ILE A 304 -27.00 6.15 -18.48
N THR A 305 -27.34 6.45 -19.72
CA THR A 305 -26.81 7.64 -20.41
C THR A 305 -27.86 8.24 -21.38
N ASN A 306 -27.75 9.53 -21.65
CA ASN A 306 -28.45 10.19 -22.76
C ASN A 306 -27.59 10.36 -24.01
N GLY A 307 -26.31 9.97 -23.95
CA GLY A 307 -25.36 10.14 -25.03
C GLY A 307 -24.55 8.85 -25.30
N GLY A 308 -24.74 8.24 -26.45
CA GLY A 308 -24.05 6.99 -26.82
C GLY A 308 -22.52 7.11 -26.73
N GLY A 309 -21.94 8.26 -27.13
CA GLY A 309 -20.48 8.47 -27.11
C GLY A 309 -19.88 8.43 -25.71
N ILE A 310 -20.48 9.11 -24.73
CA ILE A 310 -20.00 9.09 -23.35
C ILE A 310 -20.24 7.71 -22.71
N GLY A 311 -21.31 7.01 -23.11
CA GLY A 311 -21.56 5.63 -22.70
C GLY A 311 -20.46 4.65 -23.15
N VAL A 312 -19.93 4.82 -24.37
CA VAL A 312 -18.80 4.04 -24.88
C VAL A 312 -17.53 4.32 -24.06
N LEU A 313 -17.22 5.59 -23.80
CA LEU A 313 -16.07 5.96 -22.95
C LEU A 313 -16.16 5.38 -21.54
N ALA A 314 -17.36 5.33 -20.98
CA ALA A 314 -17.59 4.69 -19.68
C ALA A 314 -17.38 3.17 -19.73
N ALA A 315 -17.80 2.51 -20.80
CA ALA A 315 -17.57 1.07 -20.99
C ALA A 315 -16.08 0.76 -21.13
N ASP A 316 -15.33 1.55 -21.91
CA ASP A 316 -13.87 1.45 -22.01
C ASP A 316 -13.19 1.65 -20.66
N ALA A 317 -13.66 2.61 -19.88
CA ALA A 317 -13.14 2.83 -18.52
C ALA A 317 -13.49 1.66 -17.58
N CYS A 318 -14.68 1.08 -17.67
CA CYS A 318 -15.05 -0.11 -16.89
C CYS A 318 -14.13 -1.30 -17.22
N GLU A 319 -13.84 -1.56 -18.50
CA GLU A 319 -12.89 -2.59 -18.90
C GLU A 319 -11.49 -2.33 -18.33
N LYS A 320 -11.00 -1.09 -18.46
CA LYS A 320 -9.69 -0.68 -17.90
C LYS A 320 -9.58 -0.93 -16.39
N TYR A 321 -10.64 -0.67 -15.65
CA TYR A 321 -10.66 -0.83 -14.19
C TYR A 321 -11.18 -2.20 -13.73
N GLY A 322 -11.55 -3.11 -14.63
CA GLY A 322 -12.02 -4.45 -14.30
C GLY A 322 -13.42 -4.47 -13.67
N ILE A 323 -14.27 -3.50 -14.02
CA ILE A 323 -15.67 -3.44 -13.57
C ILE A 323 -16.55 -4.23 -14.54
N ASP A 324 -17.27 -5.21 -14.01
CA ASP A 324 -18.15 -6.07 -14.80
C ASP A 324 -19.47 -5.37 -15.17
N LEU A 325 -19.65 -5.07 -16.43
CA LEU A 325 -20.93 -4.60 -16.95
C LEU A 325 -21.88 -5.79 -17.16
N THR A 326 -23.09 -5.72 -16.59
CA THR A 326 -24.08 -6.79 -16.80
C THR A 326 -24.43 -6.95 -18.26
N SER A 327 -24.43 -8.18 -18.74
CA SER A 327 -24.78 -8.58 -20.13
C SER A 327 -26.05 -9.44 -20.19
N ASP A 328 -26.81 -9.56 -19.11
CA ASP A 328 -28.09 -10.27 -19.08
C ASP A 328 -29.14 -9.56 -19.90
N MET A 329 -29.29 -9.98 -21.15
CA MET A 329 -30.17 -9.36 -22.12
C MET A 329 -31.66 -9.49 -21.78
N GLU A 330 -32.08 -10.52 -21.06
CA GLU A 330 -33.48 -10.70 -20.66
C GLU A 330 -33.84 -9.74 -19.53
N MET A 331 -32.97 -9.66 -18.52
CA MET A 331 -33.11 -8.70 -17.42
C MET A 331 -33.06 -7.26 -17.95
N LEU A 332 -32.05 -6.89 -18.74
CA LEU A 332 -31.92 -5.55 -19.32
C LEU A 332 -33.15 -5.13 -20.15
N LYS A 333 -33.66 -6.04 -20.98
CA LYS A 333 -34.86 -5.81 -21.76
C LYS A 333 -36.09 -5.60 -20.88
N LYS A 334 -36.30 -6.46 -19.89
CA LYS A 334 -37.43 -6.39 -18.96
C LYS A 334 -37.41 -5.05 -18.19
N THR A 335 -36.23 -4.65 -17.73
CA THR A 335 -36.04 -3.46 -16.89
C THR A 335 -36.13 -2.18 -17.69
N PHE A 336 -35.46 -2.08 -18.83
CA PHE A 336 -35.26 -0.79 -19.53
C PHE A 336 -36.04 -0.62 -20.80
N GLN A 337 -36.55 -1.67 -21.48
CA GLN A 337 -37.36 -1.50 -22.69
C GLN A 337 -38.60 -0.58 -22.49
N PRO A 338 -39.27 -0.57 -21.31
CA PRO A 338 -40.42 0.32 -21.12
C PRO A 338 -40.06 1.83 -21.08
N VAL A 339 -38.81 2.18 -20.73
CA VAL A 339 -38.37 3.56 -20.56
C VAL A 339 -37.51 4.08 -21.72
N VAL A 340 -36.98 3.18 -22.51
CA VAL A 340 -36.14 3.56 -23.65
C VAL A 340 -37.00 3.86 -24.88
N SER A 341 -36.74 5.01 -25.50
CA SER A 341 -37.39 5.39 -26.73
C SER A 341 -37.05 4.42 -27.89
N ARG A 342 -37.82 4.46 -28.98
CA ARG A 342 -37.56 3.65 -30.19
C ARG A 342 -36.16 3.88 -30.82
N PHE A 343 -35.50 5.00 -30.49
CA PHE A 343 -34.16 5.36 -30.98
C PHE A 343 -33.03 5.05 -29.98
N GLY A 344 -33.39 4.73 -28.76
CA GLY A 344 -32.47 4.39 -27.72
C GLY A 344 -32.09 2.90 -27.66
N SER A 345 -31.39 2.50 -26.61
CA SER A 345 -30.94 1.13 -26.41
C SER A 345 -31.16 0.68 -24.96
N TYR A 346 -31.82 -0.47 -24.77
CA TYR A 346 -31.93 -1.11 -23.45
C TYR A 346 -30.70 -2.00 -23.13
N ARG A 347 -29.74 -2.11 -24.06
CA ARG A 347 -28.48 -2.81 -23.81
C ARG A 347 -27.60 -1.93 -22.92
N ASN A 348 -26.70 -2.58 -22.19
CA ASN A 348 -25.72 -1.85 -21.38
C ASN A 348 -24.52 -1.42 -22.26
N PRO A 349 -24.22 -0.12 -22.38
CA PRO A 349 -24.90 1.06 -21.80
C PRO A 349 -26.34 1.26 -22.27
N VAL A 350 -27.23 1.59 -21.28
CA VAL A 350 -28.63 1.92 -21.55
C VAL A 350 -28.72 3.35 -22.07
N ASP A 351 -29.08 3.53 -23.33
CA ASP A 351 -29.13 4.84 -24.00
C ASP A 351 -30.56 5.37 -24.04
N LEU A 352 -30.83 6.40 -23.26
CA LEU A 352 -32.12 7.13 -23.20
C LEU A 352 -32.30 8.11 -24.34
N THR A 353 -31.27 8.39 -25.13
CA THR A 353 -31.16 9.41 -26.19
C THR A 353 -30.99 10.82 -25.69
N GLY A 354 -30.48 11.74 -26.56
CA GLY A 354 -30.10 13.10 -26.21
C GLY A 354 -31.29 14.03 -25.82
N GLN A 355 -32.51 13.56 -25.90
CA GLN A 355 -33.70 14.31 -25.47
C GLN A 355 -34.16 13.93 -24.05
N ALA A 356 -33.53 12.94 -23.42
CA ALA A 356 -33.93 12.49 -22.09
C ALA A 356 -33.80 13.62 -21.07
N GLY A 357 -34.85 13.84 -20.32
CA GLY A 357 -34.93 14.82 -19.24
C GLY A 357 -34.92 14.17 -17.85
N GLY A 358 -35.19 14.99 -16.82
CA GLY A 358 -35.24 14.51 -15.44
C GLY A 358 -36.17 13.32 -15.21
N ASP A 359 -37.35 13.34 -15.80
CA ASP A 359 -38.35 12.27 -15.63
C ASP A 359 -37.88 10.94 -16.27
N ASP A 360 -37.26 11.01 -17.46
CA ASP A 360 -36.71 9.80 -18.12
C ASP A 360 -35.60 9.18 -17.29
N TYR A 361 -34.69 9.99 -16.72
CA TYR A 361 -33.65 9.54 -15.81
C TYR A 361 -34.25 8.98 -14.53
N ARG A 362 -35.27 9.61 -13.95
CA ARG A 362 -35.98 9.11 -12.76
C ARG A 362 -36.47 7.70 -12.99
N GLU A 363 -37.27 7.48 -14.03
CA GLU A 363 -37.83 6.17 -14.30
C GLU A 363 -36.77 5.12 -14.57
N ALA A 364 -35.71 5.46 -15.32
CA ALA A 364 -34.62 4.53 -15.60
C ALA A 364 -33.81 4.17 -14.33
N LEU A 365 -33.48 5.17 -13.50
CA LEU A 365 -32.75 4.96 -12.24
C LEU A 365 -33.57 4.15 -11.23
N GLU A 366 -34.84 4.48 -11.01
CA GLU A 366 -35.72 3.74 -10.10
C GLU A 366 -35.84 2.26 -10.51
N ARG A 367 -35.94 1.96 -11.79
CA ARG A 367 -35.99 0.58 -12.30
C ARG A 367 -34.67 -0.15 -12.04
N ALA A 368 -33.53 0.50 -12.29
CA ALA A 368 -32.21 -0.08 -12.03
C ALA A 368 -32.00 -0.36 -10.53
N LEU A 369 -32.39 0.58 -9.68
CA LEU A 369 -32.19 0.49 -8.24
C LEU A 369 -33.12 -0.50 -7.56
N ASN A 370 -34.28 -0.79 -8.15
CA ASN A 370 -35.21 -1.82 -7.68
C ASN A 370 -35.00 -3.21 -8.31
N GLU A 371 -34.05 -3.37 -9.27
CA GLU A 371 -33.70 -4.69 -9.83
C GLU A 371 -32.57 -5.32 -9.02
N ASP A 372 -32.87 -6.41 -8.31
CA ASP A 372 -31.94 -7.04 -7.36
C ASP A 372 -30.62 -7.53 -7.98
N SER A 373 -30.63 -7.87 -9.27
CA SER A 373 -29.44 -8.30 -10.00
C SER A 373 -28.50 -7.18 -10.44
N ILE A 374 -28.90 -5.90 -10.28
CA ILE A 374 -28.08 -4.72 -10.51
C ILE A 374 -27.51 -4.26 -9.16
N HIS A 375 -26.20 -4.14 -9.05
CA HIS A 375 -25.52 -3.88 -7.77
C HIS A 375 -24.93 -2.46 -7.67
N ALA A 376 -24.71 -1.77 -8.79
CA ALA A 376 -24.33 -0.37 -8.86
C ALA A 376 -24.76 0.26 -10.18
N VAL A 377 -24.91 1.58 -10.19
CA VAL A 377 -25.33 2.36 -11.36
C VAL A 377 -24.33 3.47 -11.64
N ILE A 378 -23.93 3.61 -12.91
CA ILE A 378 -23.20 4.77 -13.42
C ILE A 378 -24.20 5.58 -14.24
N ALA A 379 -24.59 6.75 -13.75
CA ALA A 379 -25.52 7.65 -14.41
C ALA A 379 -24.77 8.79 -15.11
N LEU A 380 -24.79 8.77 -16.43
CA LEU A 380 -24.04 9.71 -17.27
C LEU A 380 -25.00 10.71 -17.91
N TYR A 381 -24.61 11.97 -17.92
CA TYR A 381 -25.27 13.01 -18.67
C TYR A 381 -24.27 13.73 -19.58
N CYS A 382 -24.63 13.88 -20.84
CA CYS A 382 -23.92 14.72 -21.79
C CYS A 382 -24.86 15.82 -22.25
N GLN A 383 -24.47 17.08 -22.10
CA GLN A 383 -25.31 18.23 -22.49
C GLN A 383 -25.59 18.17 -24.00
N ALA A 384 -26.83 17.91 -24.35
CA ALA A 384 -27.32 17.83 -25.73
C ALA A 384 -28.46 18.83 -25.92
N GLY A 385 -28.17 19.92 -26.60
CA GLY A 385 -29.18 20.95 -26.88
C GLY A 385 -29.34 22.00 -25.77
N MET A 386 -30.46 22.75 -25.80
CA MET A 386 -30.72 23.88 -24.89
C MET A 386 -31.75 23.53 -23.80
N THR A 387 -31.78 22.32 -23.30
CA THR A 387 -32.64 21.92 -22.17
C THR A 387 -32.01 22.32 -20.86
N SER A 388 -32.77 22.93 -19.95
CA SER A 388 -32.30 23.23 -18.59
C SER A 388 -31.96 21.94 -17.81
N LEU A 389 -30.86 21.99 -17.11
CA LEU A 389 -30.39 20.88 -16.23
C LEU A 389 -31.08 20.82 -14.85
N GLN A 390 -31.89 21.85 -14.51
CA GLN A 390 -32.51 21.91 -13.17
C GLN A 390 -33.46 20.74 -12.88
N PRO A 391 -34.30 20.24 -13.83
CA PRO A 391 -35.11 19.05 -13.58
C PRO A 391 -34.25 17.79 -13.32
N LEU A 392 -33.13 17.61 -14.03
CA LEU A 392 -32.22 16.49 -13.82
C LEU A 392 -31.53 16.60 -12.47
N LYS A 393 -31.05 17.80 -12.09
CA LYS A 393 -30.49 18.03 -10.75
C LYS A 393 -31.47 17.63 -9.65
N GLN A 394 -32.72 18.09 -9.76
CA GLN A 394 -33.76 17.75 -8.79
C GLN A 394 -33.97 16.22 -8.71
N THR A 395 -34.04 15.56 -9.85
CA THR A 395 -34.15 14.09 -9.93
C THR A 395 -32.97 13.39 -9.26
N ILE A 396 -31.74 13.82 -9.52
CA ILE A 396 -30.53 13.25 -8.89
C ILE A 396 -30.61 13.37 -7.37
N MET A 397 -30.97 14.55 -6.85
CA MET A 397 -31.09 14.79 -5.41
C MET A 397 -32.17 13.90 -4.77
N GLU A 398 -33.34 13.77 -5.39
CA GLU A 398 -34.44 12.93 -4.88
C GLU A 398 -34.10 11.42 -4.95
N ILE A 399 -33.45 10.96 -6.02
CA ILE A 399 -33.00 9.57 -6.16
C ILE A 399 -31.93 9.27 -5.10
N GLN A 400 -31.00 10.18 -4.87
CA GLN A 400 -29.96 9.98 -3.85
C GLN A 400 -30.58 9.91 -2.44
N GLU A 401 -31.53 10.77 -2.12
CA GLU A 401 -32.24 10.75 -0.83
C GLU A 401 -33.00 9.43 -0.62
N GLN A 402 -33.62 8.89 -1.65
CA GLN A 402 -34.47 7.68 -1.55
C GLN A 402 -33.69 6.37 -1.64
N TYR A 403 -32.60 6.33 -2.42
CA TYR A 403 -31.91 5.10 -2.79
C TYR A 403 -30.38 5.10 -2.47
N GLY A 404 -29.82 6.25 -2.11
CA GLY A 404 -28.37 6.40 -1.92
C GLY A 404 -27.76 5.44 -0.91
N ASP A 405 -28.53 5.06 0.13
CA ASP A 405 -28.10 4.09 1.15
C ASP A 405 -28.28 2.62 0.73
N LYS A 406 -28.91 2.35 -0.42
CA LYS A 406 -29.23 0.98 -0.85
C LYS A 406 -28.20 0.41 -1.81
N LYS A 407 -27.78 1.20 -2.79
CA LYS A 407 -26.85 0.82 -3.86
C LYS A 407 -25.99 2.00 -4.26
N PRO A 408 -24.72 1.79 -4.61
CA PRO A 408 -23.87 2.86 -5.16
C PRO A 408 -24.44 3.44 -6.45
N ILE A 409 -24.55 4.76 -6.48
CA ILE A 409 -24.90 5.51 -7.68
C ILE A 409 -23.79 6.55 -7.89
N ILE A 410 -23.11 6.46 -9.03
CA ILE A 410 -22.05 7.40 -9.39
C ILE A 410 -22.52 8.21 -10.58
N TYR A 411 -22.44 9.54 -10.49
CA TYR A 411 -22.87 10.44 -11.54
C TYR A 411 -21.67 11.01 -12.30
N SER A 412 -21.82 11.19 -13.60
CA SER A 412 -20.90 12.01 -14.41
C SER A 412 -21.69 12.89 -15.35
N LEU A 413 -21.44 14.19 -15.26
CA LEU A 413 -22.14 15.20 -16.06
C LEU A 413 -21.10 15.98 -16.88
N PHE A 414 -21.21 15.90 -18.19
CA PHE A 414 -20.31 16.56 -19.12
C PHE A 414 -21.05 17.66 -19.92
N GLY A 415 -20.56 18.89 -19.82
CA GLY A 415 -21.20 20.04 -20.52
C GLY A 415 -20.50 21.37 -20.22
N GLY A 416 -21.20 22.46 -20.48
CA GLY A 416 -20.69 23.80 -20.23
C GLY A 416 -21.03 24.32 -18.83
N GLU A 417 -21.02 25.65 -18.67
CA GLU A 417 -21.12 26.38 -17.38
C GLU A 417 -22.32 25.95 -16.51
N GLU A 418 -23.50 25.72 -17.11
CA GLU A 418 -24.67 25.22 -16.35
C GLU A 418 -24.42 23.83 -15.76
N THR A 419 -23.70 22.97 -16.49
CA THR A 419 -23.34 21.63 -16.01
C THR A 419 -22.35 21.68 -14.86
N GLU A 420 -21.35 22.55 -14.95
CA GLU A 420 -20.37 22.79 -13.88
C GLU A 420 -21.05 23.30 -12.60
N ALA A 421 -21.98 24.26 -12.74
CA ALA A 421 -22.76 24.77 -11.61
C ALA A 421 -23.63 23.68 -10.95
N VAL A 422 -24.20 22.77 -11.72
CA VAL A 422 -24.95 21.62 -11.19
C VAL A 422 -24.04 20.63 -10.50
N LEU A 423 -22.86 20.35 -11.06
CA LEU A 423 -21.85 19.49 -10.43
C LEU A 423 -21.42 20.04 -9.06
N ASP A 424 -21.13 21.33 -8.98
CA ASP A 424 -20.79 22.02 -7.73
C ASP A 424 -21.90 21.86 -6.67
N ASP A 425 -23.16 22.04 -7.08
CA ASP A 425 -24.30 21.90 -6.17
C ASP A 425 -24.47 20.44 -5.67
N LEU A 426 -24.28 19.44 -6.55
CA LEU A 426 -24.35 18.03 -6.19
C LEU A 426 -23.22 17.65 -5.24
N THR A 427 -22.00 18.07 -5.54
CA THR A 427 -20.82 17.85 -4.69
C THR A 427 -21.00 18.50 -3.30
N ARG A 428 -21.51 19.75 -3.26
CA ARG A 428 -21.85 20.41 -1.99
C ARG A 428 -22.93 19.69 -1.19
N SER A 429 -23.78 18.93 -1.87
CA SER A 429 -24.79 18.09 -1.22
C SER A 429 -24.26 16.71 -0.80
N GLY A 430 -22.97 16.43 -1.00
CA GLY A 430 -22.33 15.14 -0.67
C GLY A 430 -22.64 14.03 -1.68
N ILE A 431 -23.09 14.37 -2.87
CA ILE A 431 -23.43 13.41 -3.93
C ILE A 431 -22.19 13.19 -4.81
N PRO A 432 -21.71 11.93 -5.01
CA PRO A 432 -20.58 11.64 -5.88
C PRO A 432 -20.90 11.93 -7.35
N ALA A 433 -20.45 13.09 -7.83
CA ALA A 433 -20.68 13.56 -9.19
C ALA A 433 -19.37 14.11 -9.78
N PHE A 434 -19.06 13.75 -11.02
CA PHE A 434 -17.78 14.01 -11.67
C PHE A 434 -17.97 14.62 -13.04
N ALA A 435 -17.07 15.54 -13.43
CA ALA A 435 -17.05 16.11 -14.78
C ALA A 435 -16.50 15.09 -15.80
N ASP A 436 -15.54 14.28 -15.39
CA ASP A 436 -14.91 13.26 -16.25
C ASP A 436 -15.45 11.87 -15.92
N VAL A 437 -15.81 11.13 -16.97
CA VAL A 437 -16.31 9.75 -16.86
C VAL A 437 -15.26 8.77 -16.33
N GLN A 438 -13.97 9.02 -16.61
CA GLN A 438 -12.87 8.19 -16.08
C GLN A 438 -12.80 8.32 -14.57
N ASP A 439 -12.96 9.53 -14.03
CA ASP A 439 -12.98 9.78 -12.59
C ASP A 439 -14.17 9.10 -11.91
N ALA A 440 -15.35 9.16 -12.53
CA ALA A 440 -16.54 8.47 -12.04
C ALA A 440 -16.34 6.94 -11.96
N VAL A 441 -15.78 6.34 -13.01
CA VAL A 441 -15.53 4.91 -13.06
C VAL A 441 -14.39 4.51 -12.12
N SER A 442 -13.33 5.33 -12.01
CA SER A 442 -12.24 5.13 -11.04
C SER A 442 -12.75 5.15 -9.60
N ALA A 443 -13.67 6.08 -9.29
CA ALA A 443 -14.29 6.18 -7.97
C ALA A 443 -15.17 4.95 -7.64
N LEU A 444 -15.96 4.46 -8.60
CA LEU A 444 -16.71 3.21 -8.45
C LEU A 444 -15.76 2.00 -8.26
N ASN A 445 -14.63 1.97 -8.97
CA ASN A 445 -13.63 0.92 -8.79
C ASN A 445 -13.06 0.90 -7.36
N ALA A 446 -12.88 2.06 -6.72
CA ALA A 446 -12.46 2.11 -5.32
C ALA A 446 -13.43 1.37 -4.39
N LEU A 447 -14.76 1.52 -4.57
CA LEU A 447 -15.78 0.77 -3.83
C LEU A 447 -15.68 -0.74 -4.09
N TYR A 448 -15.48 -1.16 -5.33
CA TYR A 448 -15.30 -2.59 -5.67
C TYR A 448 -14.03 -3.19 -5.09
N ARG A 449 -12.92 -2.45 -5.14
CA ARG A 449 -11.65 -2.87 -4.52
C ARG A 449 -11.80 -3.02 -3.00
N ALA A 450 -12.48 -2.07 -2.34
CA ALA A 450 -12.80 -2.16 -0.91
C ALA A 450 -13.64 -3.41 -0.59
N TYR A 451 -14.67 -3.68 -1.38
CA TYR A 451 -15.51 -4.88 -1.26
C TYR A 451 -14.72 -6.19 -1.41
N GLU A 452 -13.83 -6.29 -2.40
CA GLU A 452 -13.01 -7.48 -2.65
C GLU A 452 -11.99 -7.75 -1.54
N GLN A 453 -11.47 -6.71 -0.89
CA GLN A 453 -10.48 -6.82 0.19
C GLN A 453 -11.06 -7.44 1.46
N ARG A 454 -12.36 -7.33 1.70
CA ARG A 454 -13.03 -7.89 2.89
C ARG A 454 -13.00 -9.42 3.00
N GLN A 455 -12.59 -10.13 1.95
CA GLN A 455 -12.53 -11.59 1.91
C GLN A 455 -11.15 -12.13 2.32
N LEU A 456 -10.52 -11.56 3.35
CA LEU A 456 -9.23 -12.03 3.87
C LEU A 456 -9.37 -13.43 4.47
N GLN A 457 -8.39 -14.32 4.16
CA GLN A 457 -8.34 -15.69 4.67
C GLN A 457 -7.18 -15.88 5.64
N GLU A 458 -7.38 -16.82 6.58
CA GLU A 458 -6.39 -17.26 7.56
C GLU A 458 -5.16 -17.91 6.90
N GLN A 459 -4.03 -17.86 7.59
CA GLN A 459 -2.83 -18.59 7.21
C GLN A 459 -3.01 -20.08 7.53
N GLU A 460 -2.61 -20.94 6.62
CA GLU A 460 -2.56 -22.37 6.83
C GLU A 460 -1.23 -22.76 7.49
N GLU A 461 -1.25 -23.65 8.47
CA GLU A 461 -0.04 -24.24 9.00
C GLU A 461 0.56 -25.22 8.00
N VAL A 462 1.86 -25.11 7.76
CA VAL A 462 2.63 -26.04 6.94
C VAL A 462 3.81 -26.54 7.73
N ASP A 463 4.03 -27.85 7.67
CA ASP A 463 5.15 -28.52 8.32
C ASP A 463 6.44 -28.34 7.52
N ILE A 464 7.49 -27.84 8.19
CA ILE A 464 8.86 -27.75 7.69
C ILE A 464 9.80 -28.33 8.75
N ASP A 465 10.90 -28.96 8.33
CA ASP A 465 11.91 -29.49 9.27
C ASP A 465 12.80 -28.35 9.79
N GLU A 466 12.28 -27.63 10.80
CA GLU A 466 13.00 -26.50 11.39
C GLU A 466 14.32 -26.91 12.05
N GLU A 467 14.41 -28.12 12.59
CA GLU A 467 15.60 -28.58 13.26
C GLU A 467 16.76 -28.80 12.27
N ALA A 468 16.48 -29.45 11.14
CA ALA A 468 17.44 -29.63 10.06
C ALA A 468 17.87 -28.28 9.44
N ILE A 469 16.93 -27.36 9.21
CA ILE A 469 17.24 -26.02 8.67
C ILE A 469 18.13 -25.28 9.65
N ARG A 470 17.79 -25.23 10.93
CA ARG A 470 18.54 -24.55 11.98
C ARG A 470 19.96 -25.09 12.12
N ALA A 471 20.14 -26.42 12.02
CA ALA A 471 21.43 -27.06 12.08
C ALA A 471 22.34 -26.64 10.91
N LEU A 472 21.79 -26.63 9.67
CA LEU A 472 22.51 -26.20 8.47
C LEU A 472 22.94 -24.73 8.55
N LEU A 473 22.04 -23.85 8.94
CA LEU A 473 22.34 -22.42 9.03
C LEU A 473 23.41 -22.14 10.11
N ARG A 474 23.32 -22.81 11.25
CA ARG A 474 24.35 -22.73 12.31
C ARG A 474 25.70 -23.21 11.83
N GLN A 475 25.77 -24.37 11.16
CA GLN A 475 27.02 -24.89 10.63
C GLN A 475 27.71 -23.85 9.73
N VAL A 476 26.97 -23.21 8.81
CA VAL A 476 27.53 -22.20 7.91
C VAL A 476 28.00 -20.95 8.66
N ALA A 477 27.25 -20.52 9.68
CA ALA A 477 27.66 -19.41 10.54
C ALA A 477 28.89 -19.71 11.37
N ASP A 478 29.01 -20.95 11.96
CA ASP A 478 30.15 -21.40 12.72
C ASP A 478 31.45 -21.54 11.88
N GLU A 479 31.29 -21.81 10.56
CA GLU A 479 32.39 -21.78 9.58
C GLU A 479 32.76 -20.33 9.17
N GLY A 480 32.08 -19.30 9.70
CA GLY A 480 32.33 -17.88 9.38
C GLY A 480 31.86 -17.49 7.97
N ARG A 481 30.97 -18.26 7.35
CA ARG A 481 30.42 -18.02 6.03
C ARG A 481 29.08 -17.28 6.14
N THR A 482 28.83 -16.39 5.18
CA THR A 482 27.55 -15.68 5.02
C THR A 482 26.73 -16.21 3.84
N GLN A 483 27.28 -17.14 3.08
CA GLN A 483 26.63 -17.75 1.92
C GLN A 483 26.68 -19.27 2.02
N LEU A 484 25.54 -19.93 1.81
CA LEU A 484 25.43 -21.36 1.69
C LEU A 484 25.98 -21.84 0.35
N LEU A 485 26.61 -23.03 0.34
CA LEU A 485 26.88 -23.75 -0.91
C LEU A 485 25.54 -24.12 -1.59
N GLY A 486 25.53 -24.24 -2.92
CA GLY A 486 24.32 -24.62 -3.64
C GLY A 486 23.68 -25.92 -3.15
N THR A 487 24.50 -26.89 -2.72
CA THR A 487 24.07 -28.15 -2.13
C THR A 487 23.47 -28.02 -0.73
N GLU A 488 24.02 -27.12 0.09
CA GLU A 488 23.45 -26.75 1.40
C GLU A 488 22.12 -26.01 1.24
N ALA A 489 22.04 -25.07 0.29
CA ALA A 489 20.81 -24.36 -0.03
C ALA A 489 19.71 -25.33 -0.51
N LYS A 490 20.05 -26.31 -1.38
CA LYS A 490 19.12 -27.37 -1.78
C LYS A 490 18.65 -28.23 -0.62
N ALA A 491 19.53 -28.54 0.33
CA ALA A 491 19.15 -29.29 1.54
C ALA A 491 18.17 -28.50 2.41
N VAL A 492 18.36 -27.16 2.53
CA VAL A 492 17.38 -26.27 3.18
C VAL A 492 16.05 -26.27 2.43
N MET A 493 16.05 -26.20 1.09
CA MET A 493 14.81 -26.30 0.30
C MET A 493 14.09 -27.63 0.54
N GLN A 494 14.82 -28.73 0.58
CA GLN A 494 14.26 -30.06 0.86
C GLN A 494 13.67 -30.14 2.26
N ALA A 495 14.35 -29.60 3.28
CA ALA A 495 13.85 -29.52 4.66
C ALA A 495 12.62 -28.61 4.78
N ALA A 496 12.51 -27.58 3.92
CA ALA A 496 11.31 -26.76 3.79
C ALA A 496 10.15 -27.46 3.04
N GLY A 497 10.38 -28.70 2.55
CA GLY A 497 9.37 -29.52 1.87
C GLY A 497 9.20 -29.25 0.39
N LEU A 498 10.19 -28.61 -0.28
CA LEU A 498 10.21 -28.48 -1.73
C LEU A 498 10.83 -29.73 -2.38
N ASP A 499 10.34 -30.09 -3.57
CA ASP A 499 10.89 -31.21 -4.33
C ASP A 499 12.22 -30.83 -5.00
N VAL A 500 13.30 -31.45 -4.54
CA VAL A 500 14.65 -31.29 -5.05
C VAL A 500 15.08 -32.60 -5.70
N PRO A 501 15.58 -32.60 -6.94
CA PRO A 501 16.11 -33.82 -7.57
C PRO A 501 17.19 -34.47 -6.71
N PRO A 502 17.27 -35.81 -6.64
CA PRO A 502 18.33 -36.49 -5.92
C PRO A 502 19.72 -36.00 -6.34
N PHE A 503 20.58 -35.70 -5.37
CA PHE A 503 21.93 -35.24 -5.64
C PHE A 503 22.94 -35.83 -4.64
N ARG A 504 24.22 -35.89 -5.04
CA ARG A 504 25.36 -36.26 -4.19
C ARG A 504 26.54 -35.34 -4.47
N VAL A 505 27.31 -35.01 -3.43
CA VAL A 505 28.58 -34.31 -3.58
C VAL A 505 29.71 -35.30 -3.46
N VAL A 506 30.57 -35.34 -4.45
CA VAL A 506 31.69 -36.31 -4.55
C VAL A 506 33.01 -35.58 -4.71
N ARG A 507 34.10 -36.22 -4.29
CA ARG A 507 35.44 -35.62 -4.29
C ARG A 507 36.45 -36.31 -5.21
N ASP A 508 36.02 -37.42 -5.82
CA ASP A 508 36.81 -38.22 -6.75
C ASP A 508 35.94 -38.86 -7.83
N ILE A 509 36.59 -39.44 -8.84
CA ILE A 509 35.93 -40.03 -10.00
C ILE A 509 35.13 -41.28 -9.61
N GLU A 510 35.62 -42.09 -8.70
CA GLU A 510 34.97 -43.33 -8.25
C GLU A 510 33.64 -42.99 -7.55
N GLY A 511 33.66 -41.98 -6.69
CA GLY A 511 32.46 -41.43 -6.06
C GLY A 511 31.49 -40.84 -7.07
N ALA A 512 31.96 -40.15 -8.15
CA ALA A 512 31.12 -39.61 -9.19
C ALA A 512 30.35 -40.69 -9.97
N ILE A 513 31.07 -41.77 -10.29
CA ILE A 513 30.47 -42.92 -10.98
C ILE A 513 29.43 -43.61 -10.08
N ALA A 514 29.80 -43.89 -8.82
CA ALA A 514 28.89 -44.55 -7.87
C ALA A 514 27.62 -43.71 -7.63
N ALA A 515 27.75 -42.40 -7.49
CA ALA A 515 26.63 -41.49 -7.32
C ALA A 515 25.72 -41.44 -8.57
N ALA A 516 26.31 -41.45 -9.77
CA ALA A 516 25.53 -41.46 -11.02
C ALA A 516 24.79 -42.79 -11.21
N GLU A 517 25.39 -43.93 -10.85
CA GLU A 517 24.74 -45.25 -10.86
C GLU A 517 23.59 -45.35 -9.83
N GLU A 518 23.77 -44.78 -8.63
CA GLU A 518 22.73 -44.72 -7.59
C GLU A 518 21.54 -43.83 -8.04
N ILE A 519 21.81 -42.63 -8.58
CA ILE A 519 20.80 -41.64 -9.01
C ILE A 519 20.12 -42.09 -10.30
N GLY A 520 20.82 -42.79 -11.17
CA GLY A 520 20.40 -43.26 -12.49
C GLY A 520 20.58 -42.19 -13.58
N TYR A 521 21.08 -42.63 -14.74
CA TYR A 521 21.34 -41.77 -15.88
C TYR A 521 20.04 -41.30 -16.56
N PRO A 522 20.04 -40.16 -17.31
CA PRO A 522 21.14 -39.22 -17.42
C PRO A 522 21.31 -38.36 -16.13
N VAL A 523 22.52 -37.85 -15.94
CA VAL A 523 22.86 -36.98 -14.81
C VAL A 523 23.47 -35.65 -15.25
N VAL A 524 23.46 -34.69 -14.34
CA VAL A 524 24.11 -33.39 -14.46
C VAL A 524 25.25 -33.32 -13.46
N MET A 525 26.37 -32.74 -13.85
CA MET A 525 27.51 -32.45 -12.98
C MET A 525 27.72 -30.97 -12.80
N LYS A 526 27.93 -30.52 -11.55
CA LYS A 526 28.19 -29.11 -11.22
C LYS A 526 29.36 -29.02 -10.22
N VAL A 527 30.30 -28.09 -10.45
CA VAL A 527 31.39 -27.82 -9.45
C VAL A 527 30.75 -27.24 -8.18
N VAL A 528 31.29 -27.65 -7.01
CA VAL A 528 30.94 -27.14 -5.69
C VAL A 528 32.12 -26.33 -5.15
N SER A 529 31.97 -25.00 -5.09
CA SER A 529 32.96 -24.05 -4.63
C SER A 529 32.30 -22.77 -4.16
N GLU A 530 32.85 -22.16 -3.12
CA GLU A 530 32.47 -20.83 -2.64
C GLU A 530 32.97 -19.72 -3.59
N ASP A 531 34.11 -19.95 -4.24
CA ASP A 531 34.79 -18.95 -5.06
C ASP A 531 34.30 -18.92 -6.53
N ILE A 532 33.52 -19.92 -6.94
CA ILE A 532 33.01 -20.04 -8.33
C ILE A 532 31.51 -19.79 -8.34
N VAL A 533 31.14 -18.52 -8.54
CA VAL A 533 29.73 -18.09 -8.55
C VAL A 533 29.07 -18.41 -9.90
N HIS A 534 29.73 -18.11 -11.03
CA HIS A 534 29.22 -18.34 -12.39
C HIS A 534 29.77 -19.65 -12.94
N LYS A 535 29.20 -20.78 -12.48
CA LYS A 535 29.69 -22.13 -12.77
C LYS A 535 29.73 -22.46 -14.26
N THR A 536 28.70 -22.03 -15.01
CA THR A 536 28.58 -22.29 -16.45
C THR A 536 29.68 -21.60 -17.24
N ASP A 537 29.98 -20.34 -16.94
CA ASP A 537 31.00 -19.55 -17.64
C ASP A 537 32.41 -20.13 -17.41
N MET A 538 32.61 -20.77 -16.30
CA MET A 538 33.86 -21.44 -15.91
C MET A 538 33.99 -22.88 -16.45
N GLY A 539 33.01 -23.35 -17.24
CA GLY A 539 32.94 -24.77 -17.67
C GLY A 539 32.78 -25.74 -16.50
N GLY A 540 32.16 -25.28 -15.44
CA GLY A 540 31.92 -26.04 -14.20
C GLY A 540 30.56 -26.75 -14.17
N VAL A 541 29.82 -26.79 -15.30
CA VAL A 541 28.53 -27.48 -15.45
C VAL A 541 28.56 -28.33 -16.72
N LEU A 542 28.15 -29.59 -16.61
CA LEU A 542 27.94 -30.51 -17.73
C LEU A 542 26.57 -31.16 -17.60
N LEU A 543 25.82 -31.18 -18.70
CA LEU A 543 24.45 -31.70 -18.80
C LEU A 543 24.44 -32.99 -19.63
N ASP A 544 23.34 -33.74 -19.53
CA ASP A 544 23.04 -34.91 -20.38
C ASP A 544 24.15 -35.97 -20.38
N LEU A 545 24.68 -36.33 -19.22
CA LEU A 545 25.68 -37.40 -19.07
C LEU A 545 24.93 -38.74 -18.97
N ASP A 546 25.03 -39.54 -20.03
CA ASP A 546 24.19 -40.72 -20.24
C ASP A 546 24.84 -42.04 -19.76
N ASP A 547 26.14 -42.04 -19.51
CA ASP A 547 26.84 -43.23 -19.10
C ASP A 547 28.06 -42.95 -18.16
N LYS A 548 28.65 -44.02 -17.68
CA LYS A 548 29.81 -44.02 -16.80
C LYS A 548 31.05 -43.34 -17.41
N ASN A 549 31.27 -43.48 -18.72
CA ASN A 549 32.46 -42.92 -19.36
C ASN A 549 32.33 -41.40 -19.47
N GLU A 550 31.12 -40.90 -19.84
CA GLU A 550 30.83 -39.48 -19.88
C GLU A 550 30.97 -38.85 -18.52
N VAL A 551 30.53 -39.50 -17.43
CA VAL A 551 30.70 -39.03 -16.07
C VAL A 551 32.18 -38.95 -15.68
N MET A 552 33.00 -39.93 -16.06
CA MET A 552 34.43 -39.92 -15.78
C MET A 552 35.15 -38.78 -16.53
N GLU A 553 34.93 -38.65 -17.83
CA GLU A 553 35.51 -37.58 -18.65
C GLU A 553 35.03 -36.20 -18.18
N GLY A 554 33.74 -36.09 -17.84
CA GLY A 554 33.09 -34.89 -17.33
C GLY A 554 33.69 -34.41 -16.02
N TYR A 555 33.97 -35.32 -15.08
CA TYR A 555 34.61 -34.99 -13.81
C TYR A 555 35.99 -34.36 -14.02
N GLU A 556 36.83 -35.01 -14.84
CA GLU A 556 38.15 -34.49 -15.19
C GLU A 556 38.08 -33.13 -15.90
N ALA A 557 37.11 -32.96 -16.82
CA ALA A 557 36.92 -31.72 -17.56
C ALA A 557 36.53 -30.58 -16.62
N ILE A 558 35.55 -30.78 -15.72
CA ILE A 558 35.11 -29.78 -14.76
C ILE A 558 36.28 -29.32 -13.86
N ILE A 559 37.01 -30.28 -13.25
CA ILE A 559 38.11 -29.94 -12.35
C ILE A 559 39.22 -29.20 -13.12
N ARG A 560 39.60 -29.67 -14.32
CA ARG A 560 40.58 -29.02 -15.16
C ARG A 560 40.19 -27.60 -15.58
N ASN A 561 38.94 -27.37 -16.03
CA ASN A 561 38.46 -26.10 -16.49
C ASN A 561 38.41 -25.10 -15.33
N CYS A 562 37.85 -25.50 -14.18
CA CYS A 562 37.74 -24.64 -13.02
C CYS A 562 39.12 -24.27 -12.46
N ARG A 563 40.05 -25.19 -12.37
CA ARG A 563 41.44 -24.88 -11.94
C ARG A 563 42.19 -24.01 -12.92
N LYS A 564 41.91 -24.11 -14.22
CA LYS A 564 42.53 -23.26 -15.24
C LYS A 564 42.05 -21.81 -15.14
N GLN A 565 40.75 -21.61 -14.91
CA GLN A 565 40.13 -20.27 -14.90
C GLN A 565 40.21 -19.63 -13.50
N ALA A 566 40.11 -20.41 -12.43
CA ALA A 566 40.17 -19.96 -11.06
C ALA A 566 41.22 -20.83 -10.24
N PRO A 567 42.56 -20.61 -10.45
CA PRO A 567 43.61 -21.44 -9.86
C PRO A 567 43.61 -21.48 -8.33
N HIS A 568 43.09 -20.44 -7.66
CA HIS A 568 43.06 -20.29 -6.21
C HIS A 568 41.72 -20.69 -5.60
N ALA A 569 40.72 -21.06 -6.41
CA ALA A 569 39.40 -21.43 -5.91
C ALA A 569 39.42 -22.70 -5.11
N ASN A 570 38.78 -22.68 -3.96
CA ASN A 570 38.62 -23.88 -3.10
C ASN A 570 37.48 -24.75 -3.67
N ILE A 571 37.85 -25.79 -4.42
CA ILE A 571 36.90 -26.76 -4.97
C ILE A 571 36.61 -27.82 -3.91
N ARG A 572 35.41 -27.81 -3.32
CA ARG A 572 34.94 -28.74 -2.31
C ARG A 572 34.54 -30.11 -2.87
N GLY A 573 34.26 -30.19 -4.17
CA GLY A 573 33.86 -31.39 -4.87
C GLY A 573 33.07 -31.08 -6.16
N VAL A 574 32.39 -32.11 -6.66
CA VAL A 574 31.46 -32.03 -7.80
C VAL A 574 30.10 -32.59 -7.34
N GLU A 575 29.07 -31.88 -7.59
CA GLU A 575 27.68 -32.32 -7.40
C GLU A 575 27.26 -33.16 -8.59
N ILE A 576 26.74 -34.37 -8.34
CA ILE A 576 26.06 -35.22 -9.30
C ILE A 576 24.56 -35.14 -8.98
N THR A 577 23.72 -34.75 -9.94
CA THR A 577 22.27 -34.65 -9.75
C THR A 577 21.51 -35.27 -10.93
N LYS A 578 20.30 -35.76 -10.67
CA LYS A 578 19.43 -36.31 -11.72
C LYS A 578 19.13 -35.25 -12.77
N MET A 579 19.33 -35.60 -14.04
CA MET A 579 18.78 -34.80 -15.14
C MET A 579 17.25 -34.86 -15.09
N VAL A 580 16.61 -33.72 -15.22
CA VAL A 580 15.14 -33.60 -15.22
C VAL A 580 14.61 -33.21 -16.59
N ASP A 581 13.37 -33.56 -16.86
CA ASP A 581 12.67 -33.20 -18.10
C ASP A 581 12.54 -31.67 -18.24
N ARG A 582 12.36 -31.20 -19.46
CA ARG A 582 12.11 -29.79 -19.72
C ARG A 582 10.72 -29.38 -19.21
N GLY A 583 10.63 -28.24 -18.58
CA GLY A 583 9.40 -27.62 -18.09
C GLY A 583 9.45 -26.11 -18.23
N VAL A 584 8.48 -25.42 -17.66
CA VAL A 584 8.50 -23.95 -17.60
C VAL A 584 9.36 -23.53 -16.41
N GLU A 585 10.41 -22.76 -16.70
CA GLU A 585 11.30 -22.23 -15.68
C GLU A 585 10.69 -21.00 -15.00
N THR A 586 10.68 -21.00 -13.68
CA THR A 586 10.23 -19.90 -12.84
C THR A 586 11.29 -19.55 -11.81
N ILE A 587 11.18 -18.36 -11.24
CA ILE A 587 12.08 -17.87 -10.19
C ILE A 587 11.26 -17.50 -8.95
N ILE A 588 11.72 -17.92 -7.79
CA ILE A 588 11.22 -17.47 -6.49
C ILE A 588 12.40 -16.83 -5.75
N GLY A 589 12.29 -15.53 -5.47
CA GLY A 589 13.25 -14.80 -4.67
C GLY A 589 12.67 -14.39 -3.32
N ALA A 590 13.56 -14.18 -2.35
CA ALA A 590 13.23 -13.47 -1.12
C ALA A 590 14.40 -12.58 -0.72
N THR A 591 14.09 -11.39 -0.20
CA THR A 591 15.09 -10.41 0.25
C THR A 591 14.58 -9.68 1.48
N THR A 592 15.49 -9.03 2.22
CA THR A 592 15.13 -8.16 3.33
C THR A 592 14.99 -6.73 2.85
N ASP A 593 13.80 -6.14 3.01
CA ASP A 593 13.52 -4.73 2.72
C ASP A 593 13.61 -3.90 4.00
N PRO A 594 14.19 -2.69 3.98
CA PRO A 594 14.37 -1.88 5.18
C PRO A 594 13.05 -1.50 5.89
N SER A 595 11.94 -1.39 5.16
CA SER A 595 10.64 -0.99 5.70
C SER A 595 9.72 -2.17 6.00
N PHE A 596 9.77 -3.22 5.17
CA PHE A 596 8.80 -4.31 5.18
C PHE A 596 9.36 -5.67 5.62
N ASP A 597 10.67 -5.72 5.98
CA ASP A 597 11.36 -6.94 6.35
C ASP A 597 11.39 -7.95 5.18
N LYS A 598 10.89 -9.17 5.33
CA LYS A 598 11.00 -10.21 4.30
C LYS A 598 10.01 -10.01 3.15
N VAL A 599 10.54 -9.86 1.95
CA VAL A 599 9.78 -9.67 0.72
C VAL A 599 10.04 -10.80 -0.25
N LEU A 600 8.97 -11.42 -0.73
CA LEU A 600 8.99 -12.48 -1.74
C LEU A 600 8.88 -11.88 -3.14
N MET A 601 9.56 -12.47 -4.10
CA MET A 601 9.49 -12.18 -5.52
C MET A 601 9.11 -13.44 -6.29
N PHE A 602 8.28 -13.29 -7.31
CA PHE A 602 7.99 -14.35 -8.27
C PHE A 602 8.06 -13.80 -9.71
N GLY A 603 8.59 -14.62 -10.62
CA GLY A 603 8.65 -14.34 -12.06
C GLY A 603 8.89 -15.60 -12.88
N LEU A 604 8.73 -15.50 -14.22
CA LEU A 604 9.20 -16.56 -15.11
C LEU A 604 10.68 -16.37 -15.42
N GLY A 605 11.41 -17.48 -15.53
CA GLY A 605 12.86 -17.50 -15.75
C GLY A 605 13.31 -16.96 -17.11
N GLY A 606 14.62 -16.84 -17.30
CA GLY A 606 15.24 -16.38 -18.54
C GLY A 606 14.92 -14.92 -18.86
N ILE A 607 14.67 -14.62 -20.13
CA ILE A 607 14.47 -13.26 -20.66
C ILE A 607 13.33 -12.50 -19.99
N TYR A 608 12.33 -13.18 -19.42
CA TYR A 608 11.19 -12.54 -18.77
C TYR A 608 11.61 -11.78 -17.51
N VAL A 609 12.53 -12.34 -16.73
CA VAL A 609 13.07 -11.66 -15.54
C VAL A 609 14.27 -10.80 -15.90
N GLU A 610 15.23 -11.32 -16.65
CA GLU A 610 16.50 -10.63 -16.90
C GLU A 610 16.32 -9.35 -17.75
N VAL A 611 15.48 -9.41 -18.77
CA VAL A 611 15.29 -8.31 -19.73
C VAL A 611 14.00 -7.53 -19.46
N LEU A 612 12.87 -8.23 -19.31
CA LEU A 612 11.56 -7.58 -19.17
C LEU A 612 11.24 -7.18 -17.73
N LYS A 613 11.97 -7.70 -16.74
CA LYS A 613 11.72 -7.47 -15.31
C LYS A 613 10.25 -7.75 -14.92
N ASP A 614 9.67 -8.78 -15.53
CA ASP A 614 8.28 -9.22 -15.32
C ASP A 614 8.20 -10.02 -14.02
N VAL A 615 8.13 -9.32 -12.93
CA VAL A 615 8.12 -9.86 -11.56
C VAL A 615 7.06 -9.19 -10.70
N ALA A 616 6.49 -9.96 -9.77
CA ALA A 616 5.57 -9.49 -8.75
C ALA A 616 6.15 -9.75 -7.34
N PHE A 617 5.68 -8.98 -6.36
CA PHE A 617 6.19 -9.00 -4.99
C PHE A 617 5.08 -9.24 -3.98
N ARG A 618 5.43 -9.80 -2.81
CA ARG A 618 4.60 -9.85 -1.60
C ARG A 618 5.48 -9.78 -0.35
N VAL A 619 4.95 -9.18 0.70
CA VAL A 619 5.59 -9.19 2.03
C VAL A 619 5.25 -10.50 2.73
N ALA A 620 6.25 -11.20 3.27
CA ALA A 620 6.04 -12.42 4.05
C ALA A 620 5.63 -12.07 5.50
N PRO A 621 4.80 -12.90 6.15
CA PRO A 621 4.12 -14.09 5.63
C PRO A 621 2.94 -13.74 4.72
N VAL A 622 2.64 -14.60 3.78
CA VAL A 622 1.64 -14.38 2.73
C VAL A 622 0.70 -15.58 2.62
N SER A 623 -0.60 -15.36 2.38
CA SER A 623 -1.56 -16.45 2.18
C SER A 623 -1.47 -17.04 0.77
N ARG A 624 -1.88 -18.31 0.59
CA ARG A 624 -1.95 -18.97 -0.72
C ARG A 624 -2.80 -18.19 -1.74
N ARG A 625 -3.87 -17.56 -1.26
CA ARG A 625 -4.74 -16.71 -2.11
C ARG A 625 -3.98 -15.48 -2.63
N GLU A 626 -3.23 -14.80 -1.77
CA GLU A 626 -2.42 -13.64 -2.18
C GLU A 626 -1.28 -14.04 -3.12
N ILE A 627 -0.68 -15.22 -2.93
CA ILE A 627 0.28 -15.78 -3.90
C ILE A 627 -0.40 -16.00 -5.24
N GLY A 628 -1.61 -16.56 -5.26
CA GLY A 628 -2.38 -16.73 -6.48
C GLY A 628 -2.69 -15.42 -7.21
N LYS A 629 -2.93 -14.31 -6.47
CA LYS A 629 -3.05 -12.97 -7.05
C LYS A 629 -1.70 -12.46 -7.57
N MET A 630 -0.64 -12.58 -6.77
CA MET A 630 0.74 -12.23 -7.12
C MET A 630 1.17 -12.85 -8.46
N MET A 631 0.91 -14.14 -8.65
CA MET A 631 1.26 -14.85 -9.89
C MET A 631 0.53 -14.30 -11.12
N ARG A 632 -0.73 -13.84 -10.96
CA ARG A 632 -1.51 -13.26 -12.05
C ARG A 632 -1.11 -11.83 -12.42
N GLU A 633 -0.32 -11.17 -11.60
CA GLU A 633 0.18 -9.82 -11.86
C GLU A 633 1.31 -9.78 -12.90
N ILE A 634 2.03 -10.90 -13.11
CA ILE A 634 3.05 -10.97 -14.15
C ILE A 634 2.41 -11.19 -15.53
N SER A 635 2.89 -10.44 -16.52
CA SER A 635 2.38 -10.50 -17.91
C SER A 635 2.59 -11.87 -18.56
N SER A 636 3.59 -12.61 -18.11
CA SER A 636 3.95 -13.95 -18.59
C SER A 636 3.13 -15.09 -17.94
N PHE A 637 2.28 -14.82 -16.97
CA PHE A 637 1.45 -15.84 -16.28
C PHE A 637 0.67 -16.77 -17.24
N PRO A 638 0.11 -16.31 -18.38
CA PRO A 638 -0.58 -17.17 -19.32
C PRO A 638 0.25 -18.38 -19.83
N LEU A 639 1.59 -18.30 -19.81
CA LEU A 639 2.47 -19.41 -20.17
C LEU A 639 2.29 -20.61 -19.23
N LEU A 640 1.98 -20.39 -17.96
CA LEU A 640 1.65 -21.46 -17.00
C LEU A 640 0.27 -22.08 -17.24
N LEU A 641 -0.64 -21.36 -17.89
CA LEU A 641 -1.98 -21.87 -18.22
C LEU A 641 -1.99 -22.70 -19.50
N GLY A 642 -0.88 -22.74 -20.25
CA GLY A 642 -0.75 -23.39 -21.54
C GLY A 642 -1.14 -22.47 -22.70
N VAL A 643 -0.19 -22.21 -23.58
CA VAL A 643 -0.39 -21.41 -24.80
C VAL A 643 -0.04 -22.25 -26.02
N ARG A 644 -0.63 -21.96 -27.18
CA ARG A 644 -0.34 -22.61 -28.49
C ARG A 644 -0.45 -24.14 -28.46
N GLY A 645 -1.34 -24.70 -27.62
CA GLY A 645 -1.57 -26.15 -27.55
C GLY A 645 -0.67 -26.88 -26.53
N GLU A 646 0.14 -26.16 -25.78
CA GLU A 646 0.85 -26.74 -24.63
C GLU A 646 -0.14 -27.03 -23.47
N SER A 647 0.17 -28.07 -22.71
CA SER A 647 -0.61 -28.43 -21.53
C SER A 647 -0.41 -27.44 -20.38
N ARG A 648 -1.48 -27.23 -19.61
CA ARG A 648 -1.46 -26.43 -18.40
C ARG A 648 -0.47 -26.99 -17.39
N LYS A 649 0.32 -26.12 -16.75
CA LYS A 649 1.26 -26.44 -15.70
C LYS A 649 0.59 -26.43 -14.32
N ASP A 650 1.23 -27.04 -13.33
CA ASP A 650 0.73 -27.13 -11.95
C ASP A 650 0.92 -25.83 -11.19
N VAL A 651 -0.02 -24.89 -11.39
CA VAL A 651 -0.04 -23.58 -10.69
C VAL A 651 -0.13 -23.76 -9.18
N ASN A 652 -0.84 -24.81 -8.69
CA ASN A 652 -0.97 -25.04 -7.27
C ASN A 652 0.35 -25.47 -6.62
N ALA A 653 1.15 -26.26 -7.32
CA ALA A 653 2.48 -26.62 -6.84
C ALA A 653 3.42 -25.40 -6.77
N VAL A 654 3.28 -24.44 -7.69
CA VAL A 654 4.02 -23.18 -7.63
C VAL A 654 3.56 -22.34 -6.42
N ILE A 655 2.25 -22.25 -6.19
CA ILE A 655 1.70 -21.55 -5.00
C ILE A 655 2.25 -22.20 -3.72
N ASP A 656 2.30 -23.54 -3.64
CA ASP A 656 2.86 -24.24 -2.49
C ASP A 656 4.34 -23.95 -2.29
N ALA A 657 5.13 -23.94 -3.37
CA ALA A 657 6.55 -23.64 -3.31
C ALA A 657 6.81 -22.20 -2.79
N ILE A 658 6.10 -21.19 -3.33
CA ILE A 658 6.22 -19.80 -2.86
C ILE A 658 5.80 -19.68 -1.40
N TYR A 659 4.72 -20.36 -1.00
CA TYR A 659 4.20 -20.37 0.36
C TYR A 659 5.23 -20.92 1.36
N ARG A 660 5.88 -22.06 1.03
CA ARG A 660 6.94 -22.67 1.84
C ARG A 660 8.18 -21.79 1.96
N VAL A 661 8.59 -21.14 0.88
CA VAL A 661 9.67 -20.14 0.91
C VAL A 661 9.29 -18.97 1.81
N GLY A 662 8.04 -18.50 1.74
CA GLY A 662 7.52 -17.44 2.61
C GLY A 662 7.60 -17.80 4.09
N ILE A 663 7.19 -19.01 4.46
CA ILE A 663 7.29 -19.53 5.84
C ILE A 663 8.76 -19.67 6.26
N LEU A 664 9.62 -20.18 5.37
CA LEU A 664 11.05 -20.35 5.64
C LEU A 664 11.70 -19.01 6.03
N VAL A 665 11.52 -17.97 5.23
CA VAL A 665 12.18 -16.68 5.51
C VAL A 665 11.56 -15.94 6.69
N ASP A 666 10.29 -16.16 6.99
CA ASP A 666 9.60 -15.58 8.16
C ASP A 666 10.08 -16.25 9.47
N ARG A 667 10.25 -17.59 9.47
CA ARG A 667 10.72 -18.35 10.65
C ARG A 667 12.23 -18.27 10.89
N PHE A 668 13.01 -17.95 9.85
CA PHE A 668 14.47 -17.84 9.90
C PHE A 668 14.93 -16.45 9.45
N PRO A 669 14.76 -15.41 10.31
CA PRO A 669 15.05 -14.01 9.96
C PRO A 669 16.51 -13.76 9.58
N GLN A 670 17.46 -14.63 10.00
CA GLN A 670 18.86 -14.57 9.60
C GLN A 670 19.08 -14.86 8.10
N ILE A 671 18.12 -15.42 7.37
CA ILE A 671 18.19 -15.53 5.91
C ILE A 671 17.94 -14.13 5.33
N SER A 672 18.99 -13.47 4.86
CA SER A 672 18.89 -12.10 4.29
C SER A 672 18.46 -12.10 2.82
N GLU A 673 18.86 -13.13 2.07
CA GLU A 673 18.51 -13.30 0.66
C GLU A 673 18.34 -14.78 0.32
N LEU A 674 17.36 -15.09 -0.49
CA LEU A 674 17.10 -16.43 -1.01
C LEU A 674 16.68 -16.32 -2.48
N ASP A 675 17.24 -17.18 -3.32
CA ASP A 675 16.91 -17.27 -4.75
C ASP A 675 16.80 -18.75 -5.15
N VAL A 676 15.62 -19.16 -5.62
CA VAL A 676 15.35 -20.45 -6.25
C VAL A 676 15.29 -20.21 -7.75
N ASN A 677 16.34 -20.58 -8.47
CA ASN A 677 16.50 -20.24 -9.88
C ASN A 677 17.31 -21.32 -10.66
N PRO A 678 16.62 -22.17 -11.45
CA PRO A 678 15.16 -22.16 -11.67
C PRO A 678 14.38 -23.11 -10.73
N LEU A 679 13.12 -22.78 -10.50
CA LEU A 679 12.07 -23.74 -10.15
C LEU A 679 11.39 -24.19 -11.45
N VAL A 680 11.53 -25.44 -11.85
CA VAL A 680 10.90 -25.97 -13.06
C VAL A 680 9.51 -26.49 -12.77
N VAL A 681 8.53 -26.06 -13.57
CA VAL A 681 7.11 -26.37 -13.42
C VAL A 681 6.64 -27.34 -14.50
N TYR A 682 6.02 -28.43 -14.08
CA TYR A 682 5.48 -29.48 -14.93
C TYR A 682 3.95 -29.46 -14.95
N GLU A 683 3.32 -30.40 -15.67
CA GLU A 683 1.87 -30.63 -15.60
C GLU A 683 1.45 -31.11 -14.18
N LYS A 684 2.36 -31.75 -13.47
CA LYS A 684 2.21 -32.17 -12.07
C LYS A 684 3.49 -31.88 -11.31
N GLY A 685 3.39 -31.04 -10.30
CA GLY A 685 4.49 -30.69 -9.40
C GLY A 685 5.51 -29.72 -9.98
N THR A 686 6.49 -29.42 -9.15
CA THR A 686 7.64 -28.54 -9.44
C THR A 686 8.93 -29.18 -8.99
N LYS A 687 10.10 -28.74 -9.51
CA LYS A 687 11.43 -29.17 -9.02
C LYS A 687 12.38 -27.98 -8.88
N VAL A 688 13.05 -27.89 -7.75
CA VAL A 688 14.13 -26.92 -7.51
C VAL A 688 15.43 -27.46 -8.13
N LEU A 689 15.96 -26.80 -9.16
CA LEU A 689 17.20 -27.20 -9.80
C LEU A 689 18.42 -26.51 -9.24
N ASP A 690 18.27 -25.27 -8.80
CA ASP A 690 19.32 -24.54 -8.08
C ASP A 690 18.70 -23.60 -7.04
N ALA A 691 19.46 -23.36 -5.98
CA ALA A 691 19.08 -22.46 -4.91
C ALA A 691 20.33 -21.74 -4.35
N ARG A 692 20.12 -20.48 -3.97
CA ARG A 692 21.13 -19.67 -3.30
C ARG A 692 20.53 -19.06 -2.03
N ILE A 693 21.27 -19.12 -0.93
CA ILE A 693 20.85 -18.53 0.34
C ILE A 693 22.02 -17.77 0.94
N ASN A 694 21.78 -16.53 1.31
CA ASN A 694 22.69 -15.68 2.07
C ASN A 694 22.11 -15.50 3.49
N ILE A 695 23.00 -15.48 4.49
CA ILE A 695 22.64 -15.29 5.89
C ILE A 695 23.39 -14.11 6.49
N GLU A 696 22.75 -13.44 7.44
CA GLU A 696 23.38 -12.50 8.33
C GLU A 696 23.93 -13.26 9.55
N VAL A 697 25.20 -13.04 9.87
CA VAL A 697 25.84 -13.57 11.06
C VAL A 697 25.92 -12.42 12.07
N GLU A 698 25.24 -12.54 13.20
CA GLU A 698 25.38 -11.60 14.30
C GLU A 698 26.84 -11.55 14.73
N LYS A 699 27.43 -10.36 14.78
CA LYS A 699 28.81 -10.12 15.18
C LYS A 699 28.96 -10.15 16.70
#